data_10f9aba97ec396cd4f107431e046492c
#
_entry.id   10f9aba97ec396cd4f107431e046492c
#
_cell.length_a   1.000
_cell.length_b   1.000
_cell.length_c   1.000
_cell.angle_alpha   90.00
_cell.angle_beta   90.00
_cell.angle_gamma   90.00
#
_symmetry.space_group_name_H-M   'P 1'
#
loop_
_entity.id
_entity.type
_entity.pdbx_description
1 polymer ?
#
loop_
_entity_poly.entity_id
_entity_poly.type
_entity_poly.pdbx_seq_one_letter_code
_entity_poly.pdbx_strand_id
1 'polypeptide(L)'
;MNILKTSLLSLLMVAKAGIAMSQNDSISSNDSVAWNKELEGVEVKAQRQLIKQEIDRIGYDVQADEESKTLTMTDMLRKVPLVTVDGEGNISVKGNSDFKIYKNGHLDPSLTKNAKEILKAMPASMVKRIEVITDPGAREDAEGVDAVLNIVMMETSKMHGMTGNVKVAYNTLNQPNVDASITSQIGKLMLSADYGYARQSTRLLQSTEENTYIYKDTGNKMQTTTEQARPGHLHWADINASYDIDSLNLLSASLNGYFYKIKQEGHIITTMTTPSGETTQSYLSTFSTPGYTSYQSWNGRMDYEHKTRRKGERLTLSLMLALTRNHGELEHQYSEMLNAPFAYTGKMMTDKERFKEYTFQIDWLRPLGKGHQLEIGAKYINRDNKSDAIQEFLGINSIVTDEFQHITNVLAGYADYQYKKDKWSARAGLRYEYSYMKGSYPDGKSEPFAKHLNDWVPQASIRYQLTDAHSLKLSYTTSISRPGISYLNPMAYTLPTLVQTGNPHLSSAHSQRISLNYSYIGKRLTLQLSPSYSFCSEGIAQVQTAQGDVRYRTYDNILRRRIFSFSHYAQWQPIKGTTLVVNNTLYYMHYGNPNKGISNYGWCDYFYVNLTQQLPWKLRLSLSGYTDIGRQPTGIYNVDNAWKGCYASLQRSFLKDDRLTLSISVRDPYEKYEHSHTETVNGDYLQSSDSWQRMRRITFSVSYRFGSLKASVKKAATSIQNDDMVGGISK
;
A
#
# COMPACT_ATOMS: atom_id res chain seq x y z
N MET A 1 -11.58 -8.93 28.03
CA MET A 1 -10.82 -8.56 29.26
C MET A 1 -9.31 -8.81 29.08
N ASN A 2 -8.89 -9.84 28.38
CA ASN A 2 -7.44 -10.08 28.11
C ASN A 2 -6.82 -9.10 27.09
N ILE A 3 -7.57 -8.68 26.09
CA ILE A 3 -7.10 -7.76 25.04
C ILE A 3 -6.77 -6.36 25.60
N LEU A 4 -7.64 -5.84 26.49
CA LEU A 4 -7.37 -4.56 27.18
C LEU A 4 -6.15 -4.64 28.10
N LYS A 5 -5.87 -5.81 28.69
CA LYS A 5 -4.69 -6.02 29.54
C LYS A 5 -3.39 -6.00 28.72
N THR A 6 -3.41 -6.53 27.48
CA THR A 6 -2.22 -6.56 26.62
C THR A 6 -1.88 -5.16 26.09
N SER A 7 -2.88 -4.40 25.66
CA SER A 7 -2.70 -3.01 25.22
C SER A 7 -2.31 -2.07 26.39
N LEU A 8 -2.84 -2.32 27.59
CA LEU A 8 -2.44 -1.58 28.80
C LEU A 8 -1.02 -1.94 29.26
N LEU A 9 -0.61 -3.19 29.07
CA LEU A 9 0.75 -3.65 29.41
C LEU A 9 1.80 -3.03 28.48
N SER A 10 1.51 -2.91 27.18
CA SER A 10 2.39 -2.22 26.24
C SER A 10 2.51 -0.73 26.52
N LEU A 11 1.42 -0.08 26.91
CA LEU A 11 1.42 1.32 27.33
C LEU A 11 2.19 1.53 28.66
N LEU A 12 2.06 0.60 29.61
CA LEU A 12 2.77 0.62 30.90
C LEU A 12 4.27 0.33 30.75
N MET A 13 4.69 -0.50 29.80
CA MET A 13 6.12 -0.72 29.51
C MET A 13 6.78 0.53 28.93
N VAL A 14 6.10 1.24 28.04
CA VAL A 14 6.61 2.50 27.48
C VAL A 14 6.63 3.60 28.52
N ALA A 15 5.62 3.68 29.40
CA ALA A 15 5.57 4.66 30.49
C ALA A 15 6.63 4.38 31.58
N LYS A 16 6.87 3.12 31.94
CA LYS A 16 7.93 2.76 32.89
C LYS A 16 9.34 3.01 32.35
N ALA A 17 9.57 2.79 31.05
CA ALA A 17 10.84 3.12 30.41
C ALA A 17 11.12 4.64 30.40
N GLY A 18 10.08 5.48 30.26
CA GLY A 18 10.19 6.94 30.33
C GLY A 18 10.51 7.48 31.73
N ILE A 19 9.99 6.84 32.78
CA ILE A 19 10.19 7.27 34.17
C ILE A 19 11.56 6.84 34.71
N ALA A 20 12.09 5.69 34.28
CA ALA A 20 13.41 5.22 34.72
C ALA A 20 14.60 6.05 34.21
N MET A 21 14.41 6.91 33.21
CA MET A 21 15.47 7.76 32.67
C MET A 21 15.53 9.16 33.28
N SER A 22 14.64 9.51 34.21
CA SER A 22 14.56 10.84 34.84
C SER A 22 15.40 10.97 36.15
N GLN A 23 16.04 9.91 36.59
CA GLN A 23 16.66 9.87 37.90
C GLN A 23 18.16 9.49 37.93
N ASN A 24 18.98 9.93 37.00
CA ASN A 24 20.43 9.85 37.20
C ASN A 24 21.17 10.90 36.36
N ASP A 25 21.29 12.11 36.87
CA ASP A 25 22.36 13.02 36.52
C ASP A 25 22.77 13.81 37.77
N SER A 26 23.60 13.18 38.62
CA SER A 26 24.45 13.86 39.55
C SER A 26 25.86 13.23 39.48
N ILE A 27 26.73 13.80 38.67
CA ILE A 27 28.16 13.51 38.73
C ILE A 27 28.88 14.76 39.17
N SER A 28 29.53 14.61 40.33
CA SER A 28 30.38 15.58 41.00
C SER A 28 31.61 15.95 40.17
N SER A 29 31.93 17.23 40.22
CA SER A 29 33.19 17.80 39.79
C SER A 29 34.31 17.42 40.76
N ASN A 30 35.46 16.98 40.24
CA ASN A 30 36.81 17.39 40.69
C ASN A 30 37.84 16.68 39.80
N ASP A 31 38.57 17.44 38.99
CA ASP A 31 40.04 17.47 39.00
C ASP A 31 40.53 18.54 38.02
N SER A 32 41.24 19.48 38.57
CA SER A 32 41.91 20.58 37.93
C SER A 32 43.28 20.14 37.36
N VAL A 33 43.48 20.18 36.07
CA VAL A 33 44.83 20.31 35.48
C VAL A 33 44.80 21.44 34.46
N ALA A 34 45.53 22.50 34.77
CA ALA A 34 45.70 23.65 33.90
C ALA A 34 46.62 23.35 32.72
N TRP A 35 46.11 23.48 31.51
CA TRP A 35 46.91 23.67 30.31
C TRP A 35 46.38 24.89 29.55
N ASN A 36 47.16 25.97 29.56
CA ASN A 36 46.95 27.12 28.70
C ASN A 36 47.18 26.69 27.25
N LYS A 37 46.12 26.61 26.46
CA LYS A 37 46.11 26.64 25.03
C LYS A 37 45.12 27.72 24.61
N GLU A 38 45.57 28.71 23.84
CA GLU A 38 44.71 29.69 23.20
C GLU A 38 43.55 28.94 22.49
N LEU A 39 42.35 29.20 22.94
CA LEU A 39 41.14 28.70 22.30
C LEU A 39 40.87 29.58 21.10
N GLU A 40 41.12 29.04 19.89
CA GLU A 40 40.44 29.52 18.69
C GLU A 40 38.95 29.56 18.96
N GLY A 41 38.31 30.68 18.64
CA GLY A 41 36.91 30.92 18.95
C GLY A 41 36.03 29.78 18.51
N VAL A 42 35.40 29.09 19.44
CA VAL A 42 34.38 28.09 19.17
C VAL A 42 33.16 28.81 18.59
N GLU A 43 33.03 28.83 17.30
CA GLU A 43 31.81 29.22 16.63
C GLU A 43 30.70 28.21 17.01
N VAL A 44 29.89 28.54 18.00
CA VAL A 44 28.71 27.74 18.36
C VAL A 44 27.70 27.85 17.24
N LYS A 45 27.86 27.01 16.22
CA LYS A 45 26.79 26.79 15.25
C LYS A 45 25.64 26.15 16.00
N ALA A 46 24.54 26.88 16.14
CA ALA A 46 23.29 26.33 16.69
C ALA A 46 22.98 25.05 15.96
N GLN A 47 22.90 23.93 16.68
CA GLN A 47 22.63 22.62 16.14
C GLN A 47 21.27 22.66 15.43
N ARG A 48 21.23 22.50 14.11
CA ARG A 48 19.98 22.52 13.34
C ARG A 48 19.07 21.41 13.87
N GLN A 49 17.81 21.74 14.08
CA GLN A 49 16.79 20.76 14.46
C GLN A 49 16.67 19.68 13.37
N LEU A 50 16.95 18.41 13.73
CA LEU A 50 16.85 17.27 12.82
C LEU A 50 15.40 17.03 12.35
N ILE A 51 14.42 17.32 13.20
CA ILE A 51 13.02 17.01 12.96
C ILE A 51 12.20 18.29 13.05
N LYS A 52 11.39 18.54 12.03
CA LYS A 52 10.46 19.66 11.96
C LYS A 52 9.05 19.16 11.73
N GLN A 53 8.12 19.57 12.57
CA GLN A 53 6.71 19.25 12.40
C GLN A 53 5.99 20.39 11.69
N GLU A 54 5.21 20.04 10.65
CA GLU A 54 4.29 20.94 9.95
C GLU A 54 2.86 20.40 10.09
N ILE A 55 1.85 21.12 9.60
CA ILE A 55 0.45 20.74 9.80
C ILE A 55 0.10 19.42 9.12
N ASP A 56 0.67 19.20 7.95
CA ASP A 56 0.41 18.06 7.07
C ASP A 56 1.52 17.02 7.07
N ARG A 57 2.71 17.35 7.64
CA ARG A 57 3.90 16.51 7.52
C ARG A 57 4.85 16.61 8.70
N ILE A 58 5.69 15.59 8.82
CA ILE A 58 6.88 15.59 9.67
C ILE A 58 8.09 15.54 8.74
N GLY A 59 8.93 16.56 8.81
CA GLY A 59 10.17 16.65 8.04
C GLY A 59 11.38 16.23 8.86
N TYR A 60 12.24 15.37 8.29
CA TYR A 60 13.54 15.00 8.82
C TYR A 60 14.64 15.64 7.97
N ASP A 61 15.45 16.51 8.53
CA ASP A 61 16.55 17.17 7.82
C ASP A 61 17.75 16.22 7.73
N VAL A 62 17.88 15.57 6.57
CA VAL A 62 18.95 14.60 6.31
C VAL A 62 20.32 15.24 6.31
N GLN A 63 20.43 16.49 5.87
CA GLN A 63 21.72 17.20 5.80
C GLN A 63 22.22 17.66 7.17
N ALA A 64 21.32 17.79 8.14
CA ALA A 64 21.69 18.08 9.53
C ALA A 64 22.16 16.83 10.29
N ASP A 65 21.91 15.63 9.76
CA ASP A 65 22.40 14.37 10.31
C ASP A 65 23.78 14.04 9.75
N GLU A 66 24.81 14.00 10.58
CA GLU A 66 26.18 13.72 10.17
C GLU A 66 26.34 12.34 9.51
N GLU A 67 25.53 11.36 9.88
CA GLU A 67 25.57 10.03 9.30
C GLU A 67 25.02 9.99 7.86
N SER A 68 24.35 11.05 7.39
CA SER A 68 23.84 11.14 6.01
C SER A 68 24.92 11.01 4.95
N LYS A 69 26.15 11.33 5.27
CA LYS A 69 27.31 11.25 4.38
C LYS A 69 27.72 9.81 4.06
N THR A 70 27.36 8.87 4.92
CA THR A 70 27.81 7.47 4.85
C THR A 70 26.67 6.46 4.72
N LEU A 71 25.45 6.84 5.07
CA LEU A 71 24.27 5.97 5.06
C LEU A 71 23.60 5.93 3.68
N THR A 72 22.93 4.81 3.42
CA THR A 72 21.95 4.72 2.33
C THR A 72 20.63 5.36 2.74
N MET A 73 19.75 5.65 1.77
CA MET A 73 18.41 6.15 2.10
C MET A 73 17.60 5.18 2.95
N THR A 74 17.69 3.88 2.71
CA THR A 74 17.04 2.87 3.54
C THR A 74 17.50 2.95 5.00
N ASP A 75 18.79 3.16 5.23
CA ASP A 75 19.33 3.29 6.59
C ASP A 75 18.93 4.62 7.24
N MET A 76 18.87 5.67 6.43
CA MET A 76 18.39 6.98 6.89
C MET A 76 16.91 6.94 7.26
N LEU A 77 16.07 6.21 6.52
CA LEU A 77 14.66 6.04 6.81
C LEU A 77 14.39 5.40 8.17
N ARG A 78 15.30 4.55 8.67
CA ARG A 78 15.18 3.98 10.04
C ARG A 78 15.23 5.03 11.15
N LYS A 79 15.76 6.19 10.85
CA LYS A 79 15.84 7.34 11.78
C LYS A 79 14.66 8.29 11.66
N VAL A 80 13.90 8.18 10.56
CA VAL A 80 12.77 9.06 10.28
C VAL A 80 11.58 8.65 11.13
N PRO A 81 10.97 9.59 11.88
CA PRO A 81 9.77 9.30 12.66
C PRO A 81 8.65 8.76 11.77
N LEU A 82 7.88 7.80 12.30
CA LEU A 82 6.75 7.14 11.63
C LEU A 82 7.12 6.24 10.45
N VAL A 83 8.40 6.10 10.11
CA VAL A 83 8.87 5.18 9.09
C VAL A 83 9.54 3.99 9.76
N THR A 84 9.16 2.80 9.36
CA THR A 84 9.79 1.56 9.78
C THR A 84 10.43 0.87 8.59
N VAL A 85 11.56 0.25 8.82
CA VAL A 85 12.24 -0.57 7.83
C VAL A 85 12.57 -1.90 8.49
N ASP A 86 11.91 -2.96 8.02
CA ASP A 86 12.09 -4.29 8.57
C ASP A 86 13.46 -4.90 8.26
N GLY A 87 13.68 -6.14 8.70
CA GLY A 87 14.93 -6.86 8.47
C GLY A 87 15.22 -7.17 7.02
N GLU A 88 14.20 -7.27 6.18
CA GLU A 88 14.34 -7.49 4.75
C GLU A 88 14.53 -6.17 3.97
N GLY A 89 14.33 -5.01 4.63
CA GLY A 89 14.40 -3.69 4.00
C GLY A 89 13.05 -3.23 3.43
N ASN A 90 11.95 -3.89 3.74
CA ASN A 90 10.63 -3.39 3.39
C ASN A 90 10.30 -2.19 4.28
N ILE A 91 9.66 -1.21 3.66
CA ILE A 91 9.36 0.07 4.31
C ILE A 91 7.87 0.09 4.63
N SER A 92 7.53 0.57 5.82
CA SER A 92 6.17 0.92 6.18
C SER A 92 6.11 2.30 6.81
N VAL A 93 5.00 2.99 6.65
CA VAL A 93 4.75 4.31 7.22
C VAL A 93 3.58 4.21 8.17
N LYS A 94 3.77 4.57 9.44
CA LYS A 94 2.80 4.35 10.53
C LYS A 94 2.36 2.88 10.67
N GLY A 95 3.25 1.93 10.31
CA GLY A 95 2.94 0.51 10.32
C GLY A 95 2.11 0.02 9.14
N ASN A 96 1.75 0.90 8.20
CA ASN A 96 1.06 0.54 6.99
C ASN A 96 2.06 0.39 5.83
N SER A 97 1.99 -0.71 5.10
CA SER A 97 2.77 -0.94 3.88
C SER A 97 2.14 -0.30 2.63
N ASP A 98 0.88 0.12 2.72
CA ASP A 98 0.18 0.83 1.64
C ASP A 98 0.39 2.35 1.80
N PHE A 99 1.45 2.86 1.19
CA PHE A 99 1.80 4.28 1.17
C PHE A 99 2.41 4.65 -0.19
N LYS A 100 2.37 5.93 -0.52
CA LYS A 100 2.97 6.46 -1.76
C LYS A 100 4.31 7.10 -1.47
N ILE A 101 5.28 6.95 -2.39
CA ILE A 101 6.55 7.66 -2.32
C ILE A 101 6.58 8.79 -3.34
N TYR A 102 6.79 9.99 -2.81
CA TYR A 102 7.02 11.19 -3.60
C TYR A 102 8.50 11.52 -3.63
N LYS A 103 8.96 12.06 -4.73
CA LYS A 103 10.29 12.62 -4.89
C LYS A 103 10.15 14.09 -5.28
N ASN A 104 10.58 15.00 -4.42
CA ASN A 104 10.38 16.45 -4.55
C ASN A 104 8.92 16.91 -4.63
N GLY A 105 8.03 16.25 -3.90
CA GLY A 105 6.60 16.54 -3.90
C GLY A 105 5.80 15.91 -5.04
N HIS A 106 6.36 14.90 -5.72
CA HIS A 106 5.76 14.20 -6.85
C HIS A 106 5.70 12.74 -6.58
N LEU A 107 4.60 12.09 -6.91
CA LEU A 107 4.56 10.64 -6.93
C LEU A 107 5.69 10.12 -7.84
N ASP A 108 6.49 9.25 -7.31
CA ASP A 108 7.43 8.46 -8.07
C ASP A 108 6.93 7.01 -8.08
N PRO A 109 6.32 6.55 -9.18
CA PRO A 109 5.76 5.19 -9.25
C PRO A 109 6.83 4.12 -9.09
N SER A 110 8.04 4.37 -9.58
CA SER A 110 9.19 3.47 -9.42
C SER A 110 9.56 3.32 -7.96
N LEU A 111 9.70 4.44 -7.25
CA LEU A 111 9.97 4.45 -5.83
C LEU A 111 8.82 3.84 -5.03
N THR A 112 7.57 4.07 -5.41
CA THR A 112 6.41 3.51 -4.70
C THR A 112 6.37 1.98 -4.83
N LYS A 113 6.63 1.44 -6.02
CA LYS A 113 6.61 -0.01 -6.27
C LYS A 113 7.88 -0.74 -5.80
N ASN A 114 9.04 -0.10 -5.94
CA ASN A 114 10.36 -0.69 -5.71
C ASN A 114 11.16 0.09 -4.66
N ALA A 115 10.49 0.66 -3.67
CA ALA A 115 11.08 1.49 -2.62
C ALA A 115 12.33 0.86 -1.99
N LYS A 116 12.23 -0.40 -1.62
CA LYS A 116 13.27 -1.18 -0.97
C LYS A 116 14.59 -1.14 -1.75
N GLU A 117 14.54 -1.42 -3.04
CA GLU A 117 15.77 -1.56 -3.82
C GLU A 117 16.34 -0.21 -4.23
N ILE A 118 15.50 0.72 -4.65
CA ILE A 118 15.93 2.04 -5.09
C ILE A 118 16.50 2.85 -3.92
N LEU A 119 15.83 2.85 -2.77
CA LEU A 119 16.28 3.60 -1.60
C LEU A 119 17.51 2.97 -0.95
N LYS A 120 17.70 1.67 -1.08
CA LYS A 120 18.93 1.00 -0.67
C LYS A 120 20.13 1.40 -1.55
N ALA A 121 19.91 1.65 -2.83
CA ALA A 121 20.95 2.13 -3.73
C ALA A 121 21.22 3.64 -3.61
N MET A 122 20.24 4.40 -3.13
CA MET A 122 20.32 5.86 -3.06
C MET A 122 21.15 6.30 -1.85
N PRO A 123 22.25 7.06 -2.04
CA PRO A 123 22.99 7.67 -0.93
C PRO A 123 22.12 8.71 -0.19
N ALA A 124 22.11 8.67 1.15
CA ALA A 124 21.36 9.65 1.93
C ALA A 124 21.87 11.09 1.73
N SER A 125 23.16 11.27 1.39
CA SER A 125 23.76 12.58 1.08
C SER A 125 23.12 13.30 -0.10
N MET A 126 22.40 12.59 -0.98
CA MET A 126 21.66 13.18 -2.10
C MET A 126 20.32 13.79 -1.67
N VAL A 127 19.87 13.52 -0.47
CA VAL A 127 18.58 13.95 0.03
C VAL A 127 18.74 15.12 0.98
N LYS A 128 17.94 16.17 0.79
CA LYS A 128 17.90 17.34 1.66
C LYS A 128 17.10 17.04 2.92
N ARG A 129 15.90 16.50 2.75
CA ARG A 129 15.01 16.10 3.83
C ARG A 129 14.05 15.01 3.39
N ILE A 130 13.53 14.28 4.35
CA ILE A 130 12.47 13.31 4.17
C ILE A 130 11.23 13.86 4.87
N GLU A 131 10.09 13.85 4.19
CA GLU A 131 8.83 14.33 4.75
C GLU A 131 7.83 13.17 4.81
N VAL A 132 7.32 12.88 5.99
CA VAL A 132 6.17 11.96 6.16
C VAL A 132 4.92 12.83 6.16
N ILE A 133 4.19 12.82 5.05
CA ILE A 133 2.94 13.56 4.87
C ILE A 133 1.83 12.69 5.44
N THR A 134 1.24 13.16 6.52
CA THR A 134 0.19 12.44 7.25
C THR A 134 -1.22 12.95 6.95
N ASP A 135 -1.30 13.99 6.12
CA ASP A 135 -2.54 14.66 5.73
C ASP A 135 -2.34 15.20 4.30
N PRO A 136 -2.45 14.33 3.30
CA PRO A 136 -2.42 14.74 1.88
C PRO A 136 -3.63 15.64 1.62
N GLY A 137 -3.47 16.76 0.98
CA GLY A 137 -4.51 17.80 0.80
C GLY A 137 -5.55 17.47 -0.27
N ALA A 138 -6.44 18.45 -0.56
CA ALA A 138 -7.50 18.36 -1.57
C ALA A 138 -6.99 18.10 -3.00
N ARG A 139 -5.70 18.32 -3.24
CA ARG A 139 -5.02 18.01 -4.51
C ARG A 139 -4.94 16.50 -4.77
N GLU A 140 -4.75 15.70 -3.73
CA GLU A 140 -4.70 14.25 -3.85
C GLU A 140 -6.10 13.71 -4.19
N ASP A 141 -6.13 12.56 -4.84
CA ASP A 141 -7.40 11.93 -5.18
C ASP A 141 -8.19 11.58 -3.91
N ALA A 142 -9.50 11.61 -4.03
CA ALA A 142 -10.41 11.37 -2.91
C ALA A 142 -10.32 9.95 -2.34
N GLU A 143 -9.70 9.02 -3.06
CA GLU A 143 -9.25 7.73 -2.52
C GLU A 143 -7.95 7.91 -1.75
N GLY A 144 -8.10 8.09 -0.44
CA GLY A 144 -6.99 8.43 0.44
C GLY A 144 -6.01 7.30 0.67
N VAL A 145 -4.72 7.56 0.48
CA VAL A 145 -3.65 6.82 1.14
C VAL A 145 -3.46 7.39 2.55
N ASP A 146 -3.21 6.52 3.52
CA ASP A 146 -3.03 6.91 4.92
C ASP A 146 -1.76 7.74 5.16
N ALA A 147 -0.76 7.66 4.27
CA ALA A 147 0.47 8.44 4.34
C ALA A 147 1.20 8.52 3.01
N VAL A 148 2.00 9.58 2.85
CA VAL A 148 2.93 9.78 1.73
C VAL A 148 4.32 10.02 2.29
N LEU A 149 5.32 9.32 1.75
CA LEU A 149 6.73 9.55 2.04
C LEU A 149 7.34 10.41 0.95
N ASN A 150 7.61 11.68 1.23
CA ASN A 150 8.21 12.59 0.25
C ASN A 150 9.71 12.73 0.48
N ILE A 151 10.50 12.33 -0.49
CA ILE A 151 11.96 12.45 -0.48
C ILE A 151 12.34 13.72 -1.23
N VAL A 152 12.74 14.75 -0.49
CA VAL A 152 13.17 16.03 -1.05
C VAL A 152 14.67 15.97 -1.32
N MET A 153 15.04 16.04 -2.59
CA MET A 153 16.44 15.95 -3.02
C MET A 153 17.19 17.27 -2.80
N MET A 154 18.52 17.21 -2.75
CA MET A 154 19.38 18.40 -2.69
C MET A 154 19.26 19.24 -3.96
N GLU A 155 19.24 20.57 -3.81
CA GLU A 155 19.34 21.51 -4.91
C GLU A 155 20.81 21.78 -5.20
N THR A 156 21.34 21.25 -6.28
CA THR A 156 22.70 21.61 -6.73
C THR A 156 22.76 21.75 -8.24
N SER A 157 23.41 22.79 -8.66
CA SER A 157 23.41 23.26 -10.04
C SER A 157 24.47 22.61 -10.96
N LYS A 158 25.29 21.69 -10.46
CA LYS A 158 26.32 21.04 -11.28
C LYS A 158 26.55 19.62 -10.79
N MET A 159 25.96 18.68 -11.49
CA MET A 159 26.23 17.28 -11.30
C MET A 159 26.93 16.69 -12.51
N HIS A 160 27.81 15.76 -12.23
CA HIS A 160 28.34 14.83 -13.22
C HIS A 160 28.53 13.48 -12.53
N GLY A 161 28.20 12.43 -13.23
CA GLY A 161 28.45 11.10 -12.73
C GLY A 161 27.33 10.12 -13.01
N MET A 162 27.58 8.90 -12.66
CA MET A 162 26.69 7.78 -12.81
C MET A 162 26.79 6.91 -11.56
N THR A 163 25.68 6.47 -11.05
CA THR A 163 25.62 5.44 -10.01
C THR A 163 24.67 4.34 -10.43
N GLY A 164 24.95 3.12 -10.03
CA GLY A 164 24.07 2.00 -10.26
C GLY A 164 24.21 0.96 -9.17
N ASN A 165 23.25 0.07 -9.13
CA ASN A 165 23.21 -1.08 -8.24
C ASN A 165 22.76 -2.32 -9.00
N VAL A 166 23.38 -3.45 -8.72
CA VAL A 166 22.91 -4.76 -9.17
C VAL A 166 22.75 -5.63 -7.93
N LYS A 167 21.59 -6.25 -7.80
CA LYS A 167 21.29 -7.18 -6.72
C LYS A 167 20.83 -8.50 -7.30
N VAL A 168 21.34 -9.58 -6.75
CA VAL A 168 20.88 -10.94 -7.01
C VAL A 168 20.48 -11.56 -5.69
N ALA A 169 19.30 -12.15 -5.66
CA ALA A 169 18.81 -12.90 -4.52
C ALA A 169 18.31 -14.28 -4.95
N TYR A 170 18.44 -15.24 -4.05
CA TYR A 170 17.94 -16.59 -4.23
C TYR A 170 17.46 -17.15 -2.90
N ASN A 171 16.36 -17.87 -2.91
CA ASN A 171 15.82 -18.44 -1.69
C ASN A 171 15.55 -19.96 -1.77
N THR A 172 15.31 -20.57 -0.62
CA THR A 172 15.06 -22.01 -0.46
C THR A 172 13.78 -22.51 -1.15
N LEU A 173 12.95 -21.62 -1.67
CA LEU A 173 11.78 -21.93 -2.47
C LEU A 173 12.05 -21.88 -3.98
N ASN A 174 13.33 -21.87 -4.39
CA ASN A 174 13.76 -21.84 -5.79
C ASN A 174 13.27 -20.58 -6.55
N GLN A 175 13.46 -19.41 -5.92
CA GLN A 175 13.07 -18.13 -6.50
C GLN A 175 14.28 -17.24 -6.70
N PRO A 176 14.86 -17.17 -7.91
CA PRO A 176 15.78 -16.11 -8.28
C PRO A 176 15.05 -14.78 -8.37
N ASN A 177 15.72 -13.73 -7.93
CA ASN A 177 15.33 -12.34 -8.12
C ASN A 177 16.58 -11.57 -8.54
N VAL A 178 16.46 -10.73 -9.56
CA VAL A 178 17.54 -9.87 -10.08
C VAL A 178 16.99 -8.47 -10.22
N ASP A 179 17.66 -7.49 -9.63
CA ASP A 179 17.34 -6.08 -9.74
C ASP A 179 18.58 -5.32 -10.22
N ALA A 180 18.41 -4.43 -11.17
CA ALA A 180 19.43 -3.53 -11.66
C ALA A 180 18.91 -2.11 -11.76
N SER A 181 19.68 -1.15 -11.30
CA SER A 181 19.35 0.27 -11.40
C SER A 181 20.56 1.07 -11.85
N ILE A 182 20.30 2.12 -12.60
CA ILE A 182 21.30 3.08 -13.04
C ILE A 182 20.72 4.48 -13.03
N THR A 183 21.46 5.44 -12.53
CA THR A 183 21.12 6.86 -12.60
C THR A 183 22.34 7.63 -13.11
N SER A 184 22.12 8.45 -14.10
CA SER A 184 23.17 9.28 -14.74
C SER A 184 22.71 10.73 -14.82
N GLN A 185 23.63 11.64 -14.56
CA GLN A 185 23.47 13.08 -14.75
C GLN A 185 24.35 13.56 -15.88
N ILE A 186 23.74 14.11 -16.91
CA ILE A 186 24.41 14.62 -18.11
C ILE A 186 24.00 16.10 -18.27
N GLY A 187 24.84 17.01 -17.75
CA GLY A 187 24.50 18.44 -17.73
C GLY A 187 23.18 18.71 -16.96
N LYS A 188 22.21 19.28 -17.66
CA LYS A 188 20.86 19.59 -17.12
C LYS A 188 19.89 18.40 -17.12
N LEU A 189 20.26 17.28 -17.73
CA LEU A 189 19.43 16.09 -17.87
C LEU A 189 19.84 15.03 -16.85
N MET A 190 18.90 14.58 -16.06
CA MET A 190 19.02 13.36 -15.26
C MET A 190 18.20 12.25 -15.90
N LEU A 191 18.83 11.10 -16.05
CA LEU A 191 18.19 9.86 -16.50
C LEU A 191 18.35 8.80 -15.44
N SER A 192 17.29 8.07 -15.12
CA SER A 192 17.37 6.83 -14.36
C SER A 192 16.62 5.73 -15.07
N ALA A 193 17.16 4.53 -14.99
CA ALA A 193 16.53 3.32 -15.49
C ALA A 193 16.66 2.22 -14.43
N ASP A 194 15.57 1.52 -14.19
CA ASP A 194 15.48 0.41 -13.26
C ASP A 194 14.85 -0.78 -13.98
N TYR A 195 15.36 -1.96 -13.71
CA TYR A 195 14.81 -3.21 -14.22
C TYR A 195 14.88 -4.28 -13.16
N GLY A 196 13.80 -5.04 -13.00
CA GLY A 196 13.76 -6.17 -12.12
C GLY A 196 13.10 -7.38 -12.74
N TYR A 197 13.57 -8.53 -12.30
CA TYR A 197 13.05 -9.84 -12.67
C TYR A 197 12.86 -10.69 -11.41
N ALA A 198 11.72 -11.33 -11.30
CA ALA A 198 11.45 -12.33 -10.26
C ALA A 198 10.77 -13.57 -10.86
N ARG A 199 11.24 -14.75 -10.46
CA ARG A 199 10.56 -16.00 -10.74
C ARG A 199 9.74 -16.42 -9.53
N GLN A 200 8.47 -16.76 -9.77
CA GLN A 200 7.62 -17.43 -8.81
C GLN A 200 7.68 -18.94 -9.07
N SER A 201 8.05 -19.72 -8.06
CA SER A 201 8.11 -21.16 -8.18
C SER A 201 6.83 -21.82 -7.69
N THR A 202 6.56 -23.05 -8.14
CA THR A 202 5.48 -23.91 -7.61
C THR A 202 5.54 -24.09 -6.11
N ARG A 203 6.78 -24.07 -5.53
CA ARG A 203 6.99 -24.28 -4.09
C ARG A 203 6.51 -23.10 -3.23
N LEU A 204 6.60 -21.86 -3.73
CA LEU A 204 6.15 -20.68 -2.97
C LEU A 204 4.63 -20.56 -2.96
N LEU A 205 4.02 -20.74 -4.13
CA LEU A 205 2.58 -20.52 -4.29
C LEU A 205 1.77 -21.81 -4.10
N GLN A 206 2.40 -22.86 -3.56
CA GLN A 206 1.66 -24.04 -3.13
C GLN A 206 0.80 -23.67 -1.92
N SER A 207 -0.49 -23.72 -2.11
CA SER A 207 -1.49 -23.48 -1.07
C SER A 207 -2.55 -24.57 -1.08
N THR A 208 -3.04 -24.86 0.11
CA THR A 208 -4.22 -25.71 0.34
C THR A 208 -5.30 -24.83 0.94
N GLU A 209 -6.52 -24.93 0.44
CA GLU A 209 -7.66 -24.22 0.96
C GLU A 209 -8.82 -25.21 1.18
N GLU A 210 -9.38 -25.21 2.37
CA GLU A 210 -10.54 -26.01 2.75
C GLU A 210 -11.71 -25.08 3.04
N ASN A 211 -12.81 -25.26 2.32
CA ASN A 211 -14.04 -24.53 2.58
C ASN A 211 -15.14 -25.50 3.00
N THR A 212 -15.85 -25.15 4.05
CA THR A 212 -17.06 -25.84 4.49
C THR A 212 -18.21 -24.83 4.43
N TYR A 213 -19.29 -25.22 3.75
CA TYR A 213 -20.55 -24.48 3.68
C TYR A 213 -21.65 -25.30 4.30
N ILE A 214 -22.50 -24.69 5.12
CA ILE A 214 -23.71 -25.31 5.71
C ILE A 214 -24.89 -24.46 5.27
N TYR A 215 -25.72 -25.00 4.38
CA TYR A 215 -26.91 -24.33 3.85
C TYR A 215 -28.05 -24.46 4.85
N LYS A 216 -28.67 -23.35 5.26
CA LYS A 216 -29.69 -23.37 6.32
C LYS A 216 -31.04 -23.87 5.81
N ASP A 217 -31.33 -23.70 4.55
CA ASP A 217 -32.60 -24.12 3.93
C ASP A 217 -32.66 -25.64 3.81
N THR A 218 -31.63 -26.27 3.33
CA THR A 218 -31.56 -27.73 3.09
C THR A 218 -30.92 -28.50 4.24
N GLY A 219 -30.12 -27.82 5.07
CA GLY A 219 -29.25 -28.45 6.07
C GLY A 219 -28.04 -29.16 5.45
N ASN A 220 -27.86 -29.10 4.13
CA ASN A 220 -26.77 -29.78 3.43
C ASN A 220 -25.43 -29.11 3.75
N LYS A 221 -24.38 -29.94 3.76
CA LYS A 221 -23.01 -29.51 3.97
C LYS A 221 -22.19 -29.75 2.70
N MET A 222 -21.67 -28.66 2.13
CA MET A 222 -20.69 -28.73 1.05
C MET A 222 -19.29 -28.53 1.59
N GLN A 223 -18.36 -29.40 1.22
CA GLN A 223 -16.94 -29.27 1.50
C GLN A 223 -16.16 -29.18 0.18
N THR A 224 -15.22 -28.26 0.11
CA THR A 224 -14.26 -28.16 -0.99
C THR A 224 -12.85 -28.14 -0.46
N THR A 225 -11.98 -28.97 -1.02
CA THR A 225 -10.54 -28.93 -0.78
C THR A 225 -9.85 -28.56 -2.08
N THR A 226 -9.13 -27.45 -2.07
CA THR A 226 -8.37 -26.94 -3.21
C THR A 226 -6.88 -27.06 -2.94
N GLU A 227 -6.15 -27.70 -3.83
CA GLU A 227 -4.69 -27.63 -3.85
C GLU A 227 -4.25 -26.97 -5.14
N GLN A 228 -3.40 -25.95 -5.04
CA GLN A 228 -2.97 -25.18 -6.21
C GLN A 228 -1.53 -24.70 -6.12
N ALA A 229 -0.97 -24.45 -7.30
CA ALA A 229 0.31 -23.79 -7.49
C ALA A 229 0.21 -22.73 -8.58
N ARG A 230 0.97 -21.64 -8.46
CA ARG A 230 0.97 -20.51 -9.40
C ARG A 230 2.40 -20.13 -9.81
N PRO A 231 3.11 -20.98 -10.56
CA PRO A 231 4.44 -20.64 -11.06
C PRO A 231 4.37 -19.53 -12.13
N GLY A 232 5.41 -18.69 -12.17
CA GLY A 232 5.42 -17.62 -13.15
C GLY A 232 6.68 -16.78 -13.16
N HIS A 233 6.65 -15.74 -13.98
CA HIS A 233 7.72 -14.79 -14.18
C HIS A 233 7.16 -13.36 -14.13
N LEU A 234 7.84 -12.49 -13.39
CA LEU A 234 7.53 -11.08 -13.27
C LEU A 234 8.71 -10.26 -13.79
N HIS A 235 8.38 -9.22 -14.51
CA HIS A 235 9.34 -8.20 -14.96
C HIS A 235 8.77 -6.82 -14.65
N TRP A 236 9.62 -5.92 -14.21
CA TRP A 236 9.28 -4.50 -14.11
C TRP A 236 10.42 -3.67 -14.67
N ALA A 237 10.08 -2.57 -15.30
CA ALA A 237 11.02 -1.64 -15.86
C ALA A 237 10.52 -0.22 -15.66
N ASP A 238 11.42 0.68 -15.26
CA ASP A 238 11.13 2.09 -15.05
C ASP A 238 12.20 2.95 -15.70
N ILE A 239 11.77 3.98 -16.43
CA ILE A 239 12.65 4.99 -17.01
C ILE A 239 12.13 6.35 -16.55
N ASN A 240 13.03 7.16 -15.98
CA ASN A 240 12.69 8.50 -15.53
C ASN A 240 13.68 9.49 -16.13
N ALA A 241 13.18 10.61 -16.62
CA ALA A 241 13.95 11.74 -17.11
C ALA A 241 13.53 13.01 -16.39
N SER A 242 14.49 13.89 -16.08
CA SER A 242 14.21 15.22 -15.55
C SER A 242 15.19 16.20 -16.17
N TYR A 243 14.66 17.27 -16.78
CA TYR A 243 15.42 18.25 -17.52
C TYR A 243 15.19 19.67 -17.00
N ASP A 244 16.21 20.28 -16.41
CA ASP A 244 16.21 21.69 -15.99
C ASP A 244 16.33 22.59 -17.24
N ILE A 245 15.22 23.05 -17.82
CA ILE A 245 15.23 23.96 -18.99
C ILE A 245 16.00 25.22 -18.57
N ASP A 246 15.57 25.80 -17.44
CA ASP A 246 16.24 26.93 -16.77
C ASP A 246 15.93 26.94 -15.27
N SER A 247 16.25 28.02 -14.55
CA SER A 247 16.02 28.13 -13.09
C SER A 247 14.54 28.17 -12.67
N LEU A 248 13.65 28.47 -13.59
CA LEU A 248 12.22 28.61 -13.34
C LEU A 248 11.40 27.46 -13.97
N ASN A 249 11.95 26.79 -14.97
CA ASN A 249 11.23 25.81 -15.78
C ASN A 249 11.85 24.43 -15.68
N LEU A 250 11.04 23.44 -15.36
CA LEU A 250 11.45 22.06 -15.19
C LEU A 250 10.49 21.14 -15.96
N LEU A 251 11.04 20.22 -16.73
CA LEU A 251 10.29 19.16 -17.41
C LEU A 251 10.68 17.82 -16.80
N SER A 252 9.72 16.98 -16.46
CA SER A 252 9.93 15.62 -16.01
C SER A 252 9.08 14.65 -16.80
N ALA A 253 9.63 13.49 -17.12
CA ALA A 253 8.89 12.40 -17.75
C ALA A 253 9.23 11.07 -17.08
N SER A 254 8.27 10.16 -17.02
CA SER A 254 8.46 8.80 -16.55
C SER A 254 7.69 7.81 -17.40
N LEU A 255 8.27 6.63 -17.58
CA LEU A 255 7.63 5.48 -18.22
C LEU A 255 7.88 4.26 -17.35
N ASN A 256 6.77 3.63 -16.89
CA ASN A 256 6.82 2.42 -16.07
C ASN A 256 6.19 1.27 -16.84
N GLY A 257 6.81 0.11 -16.79
CA GLY A 257 6.30 -1.13 -17.35
C GLY A 257 6.25 -2.23 -16.29
N TYR A 258 5.14 -2.96 -16.22
CA TYR A 258 4.99 -4.13 -15.37
C TYR A 258 4.40 -5.28 -16.18
N PHE A 259 5.05 -6.44 -16.14
CA PHE A 259 4.68 -7.60 -16.93
C PHE A 259 4.74 -8.84 -16.06
N TYR A 260 3.70 -9.65 -16.09
CA TYR A 260 3.81 -10.99 -15.56
C TYR A 260 3.19 -12.03 -16.50
N LYS A 261 3.72 -13.23 -16.43
CA LYS A 261 3.15 -14.45 -17.00
C LYS A 261 3.13 -15.50 -15.92
N ILE A 262 1.96 -15.97 -15.57
CA ILE A 262 1.77 -17.03 -14.57
C ILE A 262 0.95 -18.17 -15.15
N LYS A 263 1.21 -19.37 -14.66
CA LYS A 263 0.33 -20.53 -14.81
C LYS A 263 -0.42 -20.72 -13.49
N GLN A 264 -1.58 -21.28 -13.57
CA GLN A 264 -2.31 -21.78 -12.41
C GLN A 264 -2.60 -23.25 -12.69
N GLU A 265 -2.30 -24.11 -11.73
CA GLU A 265 -2.51 -25.55 -11.83
C GLU A 265 -2.93 -26.10 -10.48
N GLY A 266 -3.83 -27.07 -10.48
CA GLY A 266 -4.31 -27.65 -9.23
C GLY A 266 -5.57 -28.50 -9.41
N HIS A 267 -6.15 -28.83 -8.28
CA HIS A 267 -7.41 -29.56 -8.27
C HIS A 267 -8.31 -29.10 -7.12
N ILE A 268 -9.60 -29.35 -7.31
CA ILE A 268 -10.65 -29.07 -6.32
C ILE A 268 -11.47 -30.33 -6.15
N ILE A 269 -11.54 -30.87 -4.95
CA ILE A 269 -12.47 -31.91 -4.58
C ILE A 269 -13.69 -31.24 -3.97
N THR A 270 -14.86 -31.54 -4.49
CA THR A 270 -16.14 -31.02 -3.95
C THR A 270 -17.00 -32.19 -3.52
N THR A 271 -17.54 -32.14 -2.31
CA THR A 271 -18.46 -33.13 -1.74
C THR A 271 -19.65 -32.43 -1.09
N MET A 272 -20.86 -32.92 -1.37
CA MET A 272 -22.09 -32.49 -0.73
C MET A 272 -22.67 -33.63 0.09
N THR A 273 -23.01 -33.37 1.33
CA THR A 273 -23.62 -34.35 2.25
C THR A 273 -24.92 -33.82 2.84
N THR A 274 -25.87 -34.74 3.07
CA THR A 274 -27.11 -34.44 3.83
C THR A 274 -26.81 -34.23 5.30
N PRO A 275 -27.75 -33.74 6.10
CA PRO A 275 -27.68 -33.72 7.57
C PRO A 275 -27.44 -35.10 8.21
N SER A 276 -27.89 -36.19 7.55
CA SER A 276 -27.66 -37.56 7.97
C SER A 276 -26.28 -38.10 7.68
N GLY A 277 -25.44 -37.32 6.93
CA GLY A 277 -24.08 -37.71 6.56
C GLY A 277 -23.98 -38.51 5.25
N GLU A 278 -25.08 -38.70 4.52
CA GLU A 278 -25.08 -39.34 3.20
C GLU A 278 -24.50 -38.40 2.13
N THR A 279 -23.56 -38.90 1.32
CA THR A 279 -22.99 -38.15 0.22
C THR A 279 -23.98 -38.13 -0.95
N THR A 280 -24.51 -36.96 -1.27
CA THR A 280 -25.46 -36.74 -2.37
C THR A 280 -24.78 -36.38 -3.69
N GLN A 281 -23.65 -35.66 -3.62
CA GLN A 281 -22.92 -35.22 -4.79
C GLN A 281 -21.41 -35.23 -4.50
N SER A 282 -20.60 -35.62 -5.46
CA SER A 282 -19.18 -35.38 -5.41
C SER A 282 -18.59 -35.26 -6.81
N TYR A 283 -17.49 -34.49 -6.95
CA TYR A 283 -16.73 -34.42 -8.18
C TYR A 283 -15.32 -33.88 -7.94
N LEU A 284 -14.39 -34.30 -8.78
CA LEU A 284 -13.04 -33.77 -8.88
C LEU A 284 -12.97 -32.79 -10.04
N SER A 285 -12.50 -31.57 -9.81
CA SER A 285 -12.16 -30.59 -10.83
C SER A 285 -10.66 -30.40 -10.89
N THR A 286 -10.01 -30.87 -11.93
CA THR A 286 -8.60 -30.56 -12.21
C THR A 286 -8.57 -29.30 -13.07
N PHE A 287 -7.77 -28.31 -12.69
CA PHE A 287 -7.67 -27.08 -13.45
C PHE A 287 -6.22 -26.75 -13.82
N SER A 288 -6.06 -26.16 -14.99
CA SER A 288 -4.77 -25.68 -15.49
C SER A 288 -4.94 -24.48 -16.41
N THR A 289 -3.90 -23.67 -16.50
CA THR A 289 -3.79 -22.62 -17.52
C THR A 289 -3.11 -23.22 -18.74
N PRO A 290 -3.81 -23.42 -19.90
CA PRO A 290 -3.23 -24.03 -21.10
C PRO A 290 -2.02 -23.27 -21.63
N GLY A 291 -2.10 -21.96 -21.69
CA GLY A 291 -1.01 -21.04 -22.01
C GLY A 291 -0.42 -20.37 -20.77
N TYR A 292 -0.61 -19.07 -20.70
CA TYR A 292 -0.25 -18.25 -19.55
C TYR A 292 -1.33 -17.20 -19.32
N THR A 293 -1.71 -16.98 -18.08
CA THR A 293 -2.33 -15.71 -17.72
C THR A 293 -1.24 -14.65 -17.80
N SER A 294 -1.46 -13.65 -18.62
CA SER A 294 -0.51 -12.56 -18.85
C SER A 294 -1.12 -11.21 -18.51
N TYR A 295 -0.34 -10.39 -17.85
CA TYR A 295 -0.68 -9.01 -17.52
C TYR A 295 0.42 -8.10 -18.02
N GLN A 296 0.05 -7.03 -18.69
CA GLN A 296 0.97 -6.01 -19.19
C GLN A 296 0.41 -4.65 -18.87
N SER A 297 1.17 -3.84 -18.15
CA SER A 297 0.78 -2.46 -17.80
C SER A 297 1.90 -1.51 -18.17
N TRP A 298 1.55 -0.43 -18.85
CA TRP A 298 2.43 0.69 -19.16
C TRP A 298 1.83 1.97 -18.62
N ASN A 299 2.61 2.76 -17.90
CA ASN A 299 2.20 4.07 -17.41
C ASN A 299 3.25 5.10 -17.84
N GLY A 300 2.85 6.04 -18.68
CA GLY A 300 3.64 7.20 -19.07
C GLY A 300 3.13 8.45 -18.38
N ARG A 301 4.02 9.31 -17.91
CA ARG A 301 3.69 10.60 -17.32
C ARG A 301 4.67 11.67 -17.77
N MET A 302 4.16 12.88 -17.91
CA MET A 302 4.94 14.08 -18.17
C MET A 302 4.43 15.24 -17.31
N ASP A 303 5.35 15.90 -16.60
CA ASP A 303 5.06 17.04 -15.75
C ASP A 303 5.91 18.24 -16.19
N TYR A 304 5.28 19.40 -16.33
CA TYR A 304 5.95 20.67 -16.55
C TYR A 304 5.68 21.59 -15.36
N GLU A 305 6.73 22.07 -14.70
CA GLU A 305 6.65 23.03 -13.59
C GLU A 305 7.23 24.38 -14.03
N HIS A 306 6.44 25.43 -13.85
CA HIS A 306 6.86 26.82 -13.98
C HIS A 306 6.82 27.49 -12.61
N LYS A 307 7.98 27.96 -12.13
CA LYS A 307 8.11 28.81 -10.94
C LYS A 307 8.08 30.27 -11.35
N THR A 308 7.25 31.04 -10.68
CA THR A 308 7.25 32.49 -10.90
C THR A 308 8.40 33.16 -10.14
N ARG A 309 8.63 34.44 -10.36
CA ARG A 309 9.57 35.24 -9.59
C ARG A 309 9.18 35.41 -8.12
N ARG A 310 7.92 35.16 -7.75
CA ARG A 310 7.46 35.15 -6.37
C ARG A 310 7.89 33.85 -5.69
N LYS A 311 8.67 34.00 -4.60
CA LYS A 311 9.17 32.84 -3.84
C LYS A 311 8.06 31.92 -3.40
N GLY A 312 8.11 30.66 -3.83
CA GLY A 312 7.15 29.60 -3.46
C GLY A 312 5.92 29.52 -4.36
N GLU A 313 5.69 30.45 -5.31
CA GLU A 313 4.62 30.35 -6.29
C GLU A 313 5.02 29.46 -7.45
N ARG A 314 4.14 28.55 -7.85
CA ARG A 314 4.37 27.62 -8.96
C ARG A 314 3.07 27.22 -9.65
N LEU A 315 3.17 27.01 -10.96
CA LEU A 315 2.16 26.38 -11.80
C LEU A 315 2.72 25.04 -12.27
N THR A 316 1.91 24.01 -12.22
CA THR A 316 2.29 22.68 -12.73
C THR A 316 1.22 22.14 -13.66
N LEU A 317 1.64 21.63 -14.81
CA LEU A 317 0.83 20.91 -15.78
C LEU A 317 1.28 19.45 -15.79
N SER A 318 0.34 18.53 -15.70
CA SER A 318 0.62 17.08 -15.64
C SER A 318 -0.25 16.33 -16.64
N LEU A 319 0.38 15.42 -17.37
CA LEU A 319 -0.25 14.47 -18.29
C LEU A 319 0.08 13.06 -17.84
N MET A 320 -0.88 12.13 -17.91
CA MET A 320 -0.66 10.71 -17.68
C MET A 320 -1.42 9.89 -18.72
N LEU A 321 -0.78 8.81 -19.18
CA LEU A 321 -1.34 7.77 -20.02
C LEU A 321 -1.09 6.43 -19.35
N ALA A 322 -2.14 5.67 -19.05
CA ALA A 322 -2.03 4.29 -18.58
C ALA A 322 -2.68 3.32 -19.56
N LEU A 323 -1.95 2.28 -19.91
CA LEU A 323 -2.40 1.22 -20.81
C LEU A 323 -2.19 -0.12 -20.11
N THR A 324 -3.27 -0.88 -19.90
CA THR A 324 -3.19 -2.21 -19.31
C THR A 324 -3.88 -3.21 -20.21
N ARG A 325 -3.27 -4.38 -20.37
CA ARG A 325 -3.84 -5.55 -21.03
C ARG A 325 -3.74 -6.73 -20.09
N ASN A 326 -4.84 -7.43 -19.94
CA ASN A 326 -4.91 -8.69 -19.22
C ASN A 326 -5.43 -9.75 -20.18
N HIS A 327 -4.86 -10.95 -20.11
CA HIS A 327 -5.32 -12.12 -20.83
C HIS A 327 -5.19 -13.32 -19.91
N GLY A 328 -6.32 -13.94 -19.59
CA GLY A 328 -6.43 -15.12 -18.75
C GLY A 328 -7.03 -16.29 -19.53
N GLU A 329 -6.48 -17.46 -19.29
CA GLU A 329 -7.07 -18.74 -19.75
C GLU A 329 -7.06 -19.68 -18.57
N LEU A 330 -8.17 -20.37 -18.33
CA LEU A 330 -8.30 -21.37 -17.29
C LEU A 330 -9.22 -22.49 -17.76
N GLU A 331 -8.69 -23.69 -17.81
CA GLU A 331 -9.41 -24.91 -18.14
C GLU A 331 -9.69 -25.71 -16.86
N HIS A 332 -10.92 -26.14 -16.71
CA HIS A 332 -11.37 -27.11 -15.72
C HIS A 332 -11.80 -28.38 -16.41
N GLN A 333 -11.32 -29.53 -15.95
CA GLN A 333 -11.77 -30.86 -16.34
C GLN A 333 -12.39 -31.53 -15.13
N TYR A 334 -13.59 -32.11 -15.32
CA TYR A 334 -14.36 -32.73 -14.25
C TYR A 334 -14.33 -34.24 -14.40
N SER A 335 -14.09 -34.94 -13.33
CA SER A 335 -14.05 -36.40 -13.22
C SER A 335 -14.60 -36.89 -11.89
N GLU A 336 -14.72 -38.21 -11.72
CA GLU A 336 -15.23 -38.86 -10.49
C GLU A 336 -16.57 -38.27 -10.06
N MET A 337 -17.46 -38.04 -11.00
CA MET A 337 -18.74 -37.37 -10.80
C MET A 337 -19.80 -38.33 -10.24
N LEU A 338 -20.29 -38.03 -9.03
CA LEU A 338 -21.48 -38.61 -8.43
C LEU A 338 -22.55 -37.52 -8.38
N ASN A 339 -23.64 -37.68 -9.15
CA ASN A 339 -24.77 -36.74 -9.21
C ASN A 339 -24.34 -35.26 -9.30
N ALA A 340 -23.33 -34.96 -10.14
CA ALA A 340 -22.86 -33.59 -10.33
C ALA A 340 -24.02 -32.69 -10.82
N PRO A 341 -24.15 -31.43 -10.33
CA PRO A 341 -25.27 -30.54 -10.66
C PRO A 341 -25.12 -29.89 -12.05
N PHE A 342 -24.35 -30.49 -12.95
CA PHE A 342 -24.09 -30.04 -14.31
C PHE A 342 -23.80 -31.23 -15.26
N ALA A 343 -24.02 -31.02 -16.56
CA ALA A 343 -23.90 -32.08 -17.56
C ALA A 343 -22.59 -32.02 -18.39
N TYR A 344 -21.77 -30.98 -18.22
CA TYR A 344 -20.52 -30.81 -18.97
C TYR A 344 -19.35 -31.55 -18.32
N THR A 345 -18.39 -32.00 -19.14
CA THR A 345 -17.18 -32.71 -18.67
C THR A 345 -15.99 -31.79 -18.46
N GLY A 346 -16.08 -30.53 -18.89
CA GLY A 346 -15.06 -29.53 -18.70
C GLY A 346 -15.59 -28.14 -18.99
N LYS A 347 -14.78 -27.15 -18.63
CA LYS A 347 -15.07 -25.74 -18.85
C LYS A 347 -13.77 -25.01 -19.18
N MET A 348 -13.74 -24.30 -20.31
CA MET A 348 -12.68 -23.38 -20.68
C MET A 348 -13.16 -21.95 -20.47
N MET A 349 -12.39 -21.16 -19.75
CA MET A 349 -12.63 -19.74 -19.55
C MET A 349 -11.50 -18.94 -20.18
N THR A 350 -11.85 -17.95 -20.99
CA THR A 350 -10.91 -17.00 -21.59
C THR A 350 -11.38 -15.59 -21.29
N ASP A 351 -10.49 -14.78 -20.70
CA ASP A 351 -10.75 -13.39 -20.38
C ASP A 351 -9.72 -12.50 -21.08
N LYS A 352 -10.19 -11.47 -21.79
CA LYS A 352 -9.34 -10.44 -22.41
C LYS A 352 -9.81 -9.08 -21.97
N GLU A 353 -8.96 -8.36 -21.25
CA GLU A 353 -9.28 -7.03 -20.75
C GLU A 353 -8.28 -6.00 -21.27
N ARG A 354 -8.78 -4.82 -21.58
CA ARG A 354 -8.01 -3.65 -22.03
C ARG A 354 -8.48 -2.43 -21.29
N PHE A 355 -7.55 -1.77 -20.62
CA PHE A 355 -7.79 -0.53 -19.89
C PHE A 355 -6.93 0.57 -20.50
N LYS A 356 -7.56 1.69 -20.81
CA LYS A 356 -6.91 2.91 -21.26
C LYS A 356 -7.35 4.05 -20.36
N GLU A 357 -6.39 4.81 -19.88
CA GLU A 357 -6.67 5.97 -19.07
C GLU A 357 -5.81 7.16 -19.53
N TYR A 358 -6.46 8.30 -19.65
CA TYR A 358 -5.84 9.59 -19.93
C TYR A 358 -6.18 10.53 -18.80
N THR A 359 -5.17 11.19 -18.25
CA THR A 359 -5.39 12.18 -17.20
C THR A 359 -4.64 13.47 -17.52
N PHE A 360 -5.32 14.57 -17.35
CA PHE A 360 -4.77 15.92 -17.39
C PHE A 360 -5.02 16.61 -16.06
N GLN A 361 -4.00 17.28 -15.51
CA GLN A 361 -4.10 18.01 -14.25
C GLN A 361 -3.34 19.33 -14.33
N ILE A 362 -3.92 20.38 -13.73
CA ILE A 362 -3.32 21.69 -13.56
C ILE A 362 -3.39 22.09 -12.09
N ASP A 363 -2.27 22.56 -11.53
CA ASP A 363 -2.16 23.01 -10.15
C ASP A 363 -1.48 24.37 -10.09
N TRP A 364 -2.05 25.27 -9.33
CA TRP A 364 -1.47 26.56 -9.01
C TRP A 364 -1.36 26.75 -7.50
N LEU A 365 -0.13 26.82 -7.03
CA LEU A 365 0.18 27.10 -5.63
C LEU A 365 0.68 28.52 -5.50
N ARG A 366 0.00 29.31 -4.64
CA ARG A 366 0.31 30.71 -4.40
C ARG A 366 0.46 31.05 -2.92
N PRO A 367 1.66 31.43 -2.45
CA PRO A 367 1.83 32.07 -1.17
C PRO A 367 1.20 33.47 -1.17
N LEU A 368 0.29 33.72 -0.23
CA LEU A 368 -0.41 35.01 -0.08
C LEU A 368 0.28 35.95 0.91
N GLY A 369 1.38 35.51 1.55
CA GLY A 369 2.15 36.23 2.56
C GLY A 369 1.66 35.99 3.99
N LYS A 370 2.47 36.40 4.98
CA LYS A 370 2.17 36.30 6.42
C LYS A 370 1.65 34.91 6.90
N GLY A 371 2.17 33.83 6.29
CA GLY A 371 1.79 32.45 6.64
C GLY A 371 0.55 31.92 5.93
N HIS A 372 -0.03 32.67 4.98
CA HIS A 372 -1.15 32.24 4.15
C HIS A 372 -0.67 31.64 2.84
N GLN A 373 -1.27 30.51 2.43
CA GLN A 373 -1.01 29.82 1.17
C GLN A 373 -2.32 29.30 0.60
N LEU A 374 -2.49 29.45 -0.70
CA LEU A 374 -3.64 28.95 -1.46
C LEU A 374 -3.11 28.00 -2.54
N GLU A 375 -3.77 26.87 -2.70
CA GLU A 375 -3.57 25.93 -3.80
C GLU A 375 -4.92 25.71 -4.49
N ILE A 376 -4.97 25.85 -5.81
CA ILE A 376 -6.16 25.64 -6.64
C ILE A 376 -5.75 24.73 -7.79
N GLY A 377 -6.62 23.81 -8.15
CA GLY A 377 -6.36 22.93 -9.27
C GLY A 377 -7.61 22.35 -9.90
N ALA A 378 -7.40 21.76 -11.06
CA ALA A 378 -8.39 20.99 -11.78
C ALA A 378 -7.79 19.74 -12.38
N LYS A 379 -8.58 18.66 -12.47
CA LYS A 379 -8.18 17.36 -12.98
C LYS A 379 -9.27 16.79 -13.87
N TYR A 380 -8.89 16.26 -15.01
CA TYR A 380 -9.76 15.50 -15.90
C TYR A 380 -9.20 14.10 -16.10
N ILE A 381 -10.06 13.09 -15.98
CA ILE A 381 -9.74 11.69 -16.17
C ILE A 381 -10.71 11.12 -17.20
N ASN A 382 -10.19 10.42 -18.19
CA ASN A 382 -10.96 9.59 -19.10
C ASN A 382 -10.46 8.16 -19.01
N ARG A 383 -11.36 7.20 -18.76
CA ARG A 383 -11.11 5.78 -18.72
C ARG A 383 -11.98 5.06 -19.76
N ASP A 384 -11.37 4.25 -20.60
CA ASP A 384 -12.05 3.36 -21.55
C ASP A 384 -11.59 1.93 -21.29
N ASN A 385 -12.46 1.14 -20.70
CA ASN A 385 -12.19 -0.23 -20.26
C ASN A 385 -13.06 -1.19 -21.07
N LYS A 386 -12.44 -2.24 -21.63
CA LYS A 386 -13.13 -3.32 -22.33
C LYS A 386 -12.80 -4.65 -21.70
N SER A 387 -13.81 -5.51 -21.60
CA SER A 387 -13.68 -6.89 -21.15
C SER A 387 -14.41 -7.78 -22.14
N ASP A 388 -13.70 -8.78 -22.68
CA ASP A 388 -14.22 -9.82 -23.55
C ASP A 388 -14.03 -11.16 -22.81
N ALA A 389 -15.11 -11.82 -22.40
CA ALA A 389 -15.08 -13.10 -21.70
C ALA A 389 -15.77 -14.19 -22.50
N ILE A 390 -15.15 -15.36 -22.54
CA ILE A 390 -15.69 -16.55 -23.23
C ILE A 390 -15.67 -17.71 -22.24
N GLN A 391 -16.79 -18.41 -22.12
CA GLN A 391 -16.92 -19.63 -21.34
C GLN A 391 -17.44 -20.74 -22.30
N GLU A 392 -16.59 -21.75 -22.52
CA GLU A 392 -16.93 -22.93 -23.33
C GLU A 392 -17.17 -24.10 -22.37
N PHE A 393 -18.32 -24.75 -22.52
CA PHE A 393 -18.70 -25.92 -21.72
C PHE A 393 -18.50 -27.18 -22.56
N LEU A 394 -17.48 -27.96 -22.21
CA LEU A 394 -17.05 -29.13 -22.96
C LEU A 394 -18.01 -30.30 -22.70
N GLY A 395 -18.32 -31.06 -23.74
CA GLY A 395 -19.25 -32.21 -23.69
C GLY A 395 -20.72 -31.86 -23.98
N ILE A 396 -21.11 -30.58 -23.93
CA ILE A 396 -22.46 -30.12 -24.30
C ILE A 396 -22.44 -29.06 -25.40
N ASN A 397 -21.25 -28.72 -25.95
CA ASN A 397 -21.04 -27.73 -27.00
C ASN A 397 -21.77 -26.40 -26.80
N SER A 398 -21.74 -25.90 -25.56
CA SER A 398 -22.33 -24.62 -25.20
C SER A 398 -21.23 -23.58 -25.02
N ILE A 399 -21.42 -22.42 -25.62
CA ILE A 399 -20.48 -21.27 -25.48
C ILE A 399 -21.27 -20.05 -25.00
N VAL A 400 -20.78 -19.43 -23.98
CA VAL A 400 -21.30 -18.15 -23.44
C VAL A 400 -20.23 -17.11 -23.65
N THR A 401 -20.58 -16.01 -24.30
CA THR A 401 -19.69 -14.87 -24.51
C THR A 401 -20.24 -13.63 -23.85
N ASP A 402 -19.36 -12.77 -23.37
CA ASP A 402 -19.68 -11.44 -22.83
C ASP A 402 -18.71 -10.41 -23.38
N GLU A 403 -19.25 -9.33 -23.94
CA GLU A 403 -18.48 -8.17 -24.34
C GLU A 403 -19.00 -6.95 -23.55
N PHE A 404 -18.17 -6.42 -22.69
CA PHE A 404 -18.53 -5.26 -21.87
C PHE A 404 -17.54 -4.12 -22.08
N GLN A 405 -18.06 -2.92 -22.36
CA GLN A 405 -17.29 -1.68 -22.40
C GLN A 405 -17.78 -0.71 -21.34
N HIS A 406 -16.84 -0.16 -20.55
CA HIS A 406 -17.13 0.80 -19.51
C HIS A 406 -16.28 2.07 -19.70
N ILE A 407 -16.95 3.19 -19.92
CA ILE A 407 -16.32 4.50 -20.08
C ILE A 407 -16.62 5.33 -18.84
N THR A 408 -15.58 5.91 -18.23
CA THR A 408 -15.72 6.85 -17.12
C THR A 408 -14.99 8.14 -17.43
N ASN A 409 -15.68 9.27 -17.27
CA ASN A 409 -15.12 10.61 -17.32
C ASN A 409 -15.27 11.24 -15.94
N VAL A 410 -14.19 11.76 -15.37
CA VAL A 410 -14.21 12.48 -14.10
C VAL A 410 -13.64 13.86 -14.30
N LEU A 411 -14.40 14.90 -13.94
CA LEU A 411 -13.95 16.26 -13.86
C LEU A 411 -13.92 16.69 -12.41
N ALA A 412 -12.74 17.06 -11.91
CA ALA A 412 -12.54 17.50 -10.54
C ALA A 412 -11.99 18.91 -10.48
N GLY A 413 -12.53 19.72 -9.55
CA GLY A 413 -11.99 21.02 -9.17
C GLY A 413 -11.76 21.07 -7.67
N TYR A 414 -10.67 21.69 -7.23
CA TYR A 414 -10.33 21.75 -5.81
C TYR A 414 -9.62 23.05 -5.43
N ALA A 415 -9.81 23.40 -4.16
CA ALA A 415 -9.09 24.48 -3.50
C ALA A 415 -8.66 24.05 -2.11
N ASP A 416 -7.46 24.43 -1.71
CA ASP A 416 -6.88 24.15 -0.41
C ASP A 416 -6.24 25.43 0.14
N TYR A 417 -6.63 25.82 1.33
CA TYR A 417 -6.13 27.01 2.00
C TYR A 417 -5.40 26.61 3.27
N GLN A 418 -4.18 27.13 3.44
CA GLN A 418 -3.36 26.90 4.61
C GLN A 418 -3.03 28.24 5.29
N TYR A 419 -3.08 28.22 6.62
CA TYR A 419 -2.69 29.34 7.48
C TYR A 419 -1.73 28.86 8.56
N LYS A 420 -0.64 29.58 8.73
CA LYS A 420 0.35 29.31 9.77
C LYS A 420 0.76 30.60 10.46
N LYS A 421 0.56 30.65 11.78
CA LYS A 421 1.00 31.76 12.62
C LYS A 421 1.43 31.23 13.98
N ASP A 422 2.64 31.57 14.39
CA ASP A 422 3.23 31.20 15.68
C ASP A 422 3.12 29.68 15.94
N LYS A 423 2.39 29.29 16.97
CA LYS A 423 2.15 27.90 17.37
C LYS A 423 0.96 27.25 16.66
N TRP A 424 0.15 28.02 15.92
CA TRP A 424 -1.03 27.52 15.23
C TRP A 424 -0.80 27.29 13.76
N SER A 425 -1.36 26.23 13.26
CA SER A 425 -1.49 25.98 11.81
C SER A 425 -2.88 25.42 11.54
N ALA A 426 -3.53 25.91 10.50
CA ALA A 426 -4.83 25.46 10.07
C ALA A 426 -4.82 25.19 8.55
N ARG A 427 -5.59 24.21 8.12
CA ARG A 427 -5.79 23.86 6.72
C ARG A 427 -7.26 23.56 6.49
N ALA A 428 -7.82 24.03 5.37
CA ALA A 428 -9.16 23.69 4.91
C ALA A 428 -9.12 23.49 3.40
N GLY A 429 -9.62 22.36 2.94
CA GLY A 429 -9.68 21.99 1.54
C GLY A 429 -11.07 21.51 1.16
N LEU A 430 -11.46 21.79 -0.07
CA LEU A 430 -12.68 21.30 -0.67
C LEU A 430 -12.38 20.84 -2.09
N ARG A 431 -12.84 19.63 -2.41
CA ARG A 431 -12.80 19.05 -3.75
C ARG A 431 -14.21 18.67 -4.18
N TYR A 432 -14.55 19.01 -5.39
CA TYR A 432 -15.77 18.58 -6.05
C TYR A 432 -15.41 17.72 -7.25
N GLU A 433 -16.08 16.59 -7.41
CA GLU A 433 -15.90 15.68 -8.54
C GLU A 433 -17.25 15.40 -9.21
N TYR A 434 -17.32 15.66 -10.49
CA TYR A 434 -18.39 15.21 -11.35
C TYR A 434 -17.92 14.01 -12.15
N SER A 435 -18.64 12.90 -12.07
CA SER A 435 -18.32 11.68 -12.80
C SER A 435 -19.47 11.26 -13.70
N TYR A 436 -19.15 11.00 -14.96
CA TYR A 436 -20.04 10.37 -15.93
C TYR A 436 -19.53 8.97 -16.24
N MET A 437 -20.36 7.96 -15.98
CA MET A 437 -20.08 6.56 -16.26
C MET A 437 -21.07 6.01 -17.27
N LYS A 438 -20.58 5.22 -18.25
CA LYS A 438 -21.40 4.56 -19.25
C LYS A 438 -20.94 3.13 -19.41
N GLY A 439 -21.84 2.17 -19.23
CA GLY A 439 -21.64 0.76 -19.59
C GLY A 439 -22.40 0.42 -20.86
N SER A 440 -21.79 -0.33 -21.73
CA SER A 440 -22.42 -0.83 -22.98
C SER A 440 -22.00 -2.26 -23.27
N TYR A 441 -22.88 -2.99 -23.92
CA TYR A 441 -22.72 -4.39 -24.30
C TYR A 441 -22.74 -4.46 -25.82
N PRO A 442 -21.56 -4.50 -26.48
CA PRO A 442 -21.47 -4.55 -27.95
C PRO A 442 -22.17 -5.76 -28.57
N ASP A 443 -22.26 -6.85 -27.82
CA ASP A 443 -22.97 -8.08 -28.24
C ASP A 443 -24.51 -8.00 -28.12
N GLY A 444 -25.03 -6.90 -27.56
CA GLY A 444 -26.48 -6.65 -27.42
C GLY A 444 -27.20 -7.52 -26.39
N LYS A 445 -26.47 -8.25 -25.54
CA LYS A 445 -27.07 -9.16 -24.53
C LYS A 445 -27.65 -8.48 -23.30
N SER A 446 -27.25 -7.25 -23.02
CA SER A 446 -27.75 -6.48 -21.90
C SER A 446 -28.01 -5.03 -22.30
N GLU A 447 -28.90 -4.37 -21.58
CA GLU A 447 -29.22 -2.97 -21.79
C GLU A 447 -28.06 -2.06 -21.33
N PRO A 448 -27.65 -1.08 -22.14
CA PRO A 448 -26.64 -0.13 -21.74
C PRO A 448 -27.15 0.75 -20.60
N PHE A 449 -26.23 1.20 -19.76
CA PHE A 449 -26.55 2.13 -18.67
C PHE A 449 -25.65 3.35 -18.70
N ALA A 450 -26.15 4.47 -18.15
CA ALA A 450 -25.37 5.67 -17.90
C ALA A 450 -25.70 6.23 -16.55
N LYS A 451 -24.69 6.79 -15.86
CA LYS A 451 -24.84 7.35 -14.52
C LYS A 451 -23.99 8.61 -14.35
N HIS A 452 -24.56 9.58 -13.63
CA HIS A 452 -23.90 10.80 -13.20
C HIS A 452 -23.74 10.78 -11.69
N LEU A 453 -22.54 11.06 -11.21
CA LEU A 453 -22.24 11.14 -9.78
C LEU A 453 -21.66 12.53 -9.47
N ASN A 454 -22.02 13.06 -8.30
CA ASN A 454 -21.57 14.36 -7.81
C ASN A 454 -21.05 14.15 -6.39
N ASP A 455 -19.75 14.29 -6.22
CA ASP A 455 -19.09 13.96 -4.98
C ASP A 455 -18.38 15.19 -4.39
N TRP A 456 -18.74 15.55 -3.16
CA TRP A 456 -18.08 16.58 -2.38
C TRP A 456 -17.15 15.97 -1.35
N VAL A 457 -15.90 16.43 -1.33
CA VAL A 457 -14.83 15.86 -0.51
C VAL A 457 -14.21 16.99 0.33
N PRO A 458 -14.87 17.38 1.43
CA PRO A 458 -14.31 18.35 2.37
C PRO A 458 -13.23 17.72 3.24
N GLN A 459 -12.23 18.54 3.62
CA GLN A 459 -11.22 18.20 4.61
C GLN A 459 -10.82 19.43 5.41
N ALA A 460 -10.47 19.25 6.68
CA ALA A 460 -9.99 20.32 7.53
C ALA A 460 -9.03 19.77 8.59
N SER A 461 -8.03 20.55 8.95
CA SER A 461 -7.17 20.21 10.07
C SER A 461 -6.68 21.47 10.81
N ILE A 462 -6.49 21.32 12.12
CA ILE A 462 -5.91 22.33 12.96
C ILE A 462 -4.84 21.71 13.82
N ARG A 463 -3.69 22.34 13.91
CA ARG A 463 -2.56 21.89 14.74
C ARG A 463 -2.12 23.00 15.68
N TYR A 464 -1.83 22.61 16.91
CA TYR A 464 -1.23 23.45 17.93
C TYR A 464 0.11 22.87 18.38
N GLN A 465 1.17 23.67 18.29
CA GLN A 465 2.52 23.34 18.75
C GLN A 465 2.63 23.74 20.24
N LEU A 466 2.53 22.74 21.14
CA LEU A 466 2.61 22.96 22.59
C LEU A 466 4.02 23.45 22.99
N THR A 467 5.03 22.68 22.55
CA THR A 467 6.45 22.98 22.66
C THR A 467 7.18 22.57 21.41
N ASP A 468 8.48 22.78 21.28
CA ASP A 468 9.25 22.30 20.12
C ASP A 468 9.16 20.77 19.91
N ALA A 469 8.99 20.01 21.00
CA ALA A 469 8.88 18.56 20.97
C ALA A 469 7.44 18.03 20.94
N HIS A 470 6.45 18.80 21.36
CA HIS A 470 5.07 18.34 21.56
C HIS A 470 4.10 19.06 20.63
N SER A 471 3.25 18.33 19.96
CA SER A 471 2.16 18.92 19.16
C SER A 471 0.87 18.10 19.24
N LEU A 472 -0.25 18.80 19.05
CA LEU A 472 -1.59 18.25 18.99
C LEU A 472 -2.21 18.66 17.66
N LYS A 473 -2.83 17.72 16.93
CA LYS A 473 -3.51 17.94 15.65
C LYS A 473 -4.87 17.26 15.65
N LEU A 474 -5.90 18.02 15.34
CA LEU A 474 -7.24 17.51 15.05
C LEU A 474 -7.43 17.58 13.53
N SER A 475 -7.96 16.50 12.91
CA SER A 475 -8.25 16.47 11.48
C SER A 475 -9.59 15.79 11.20
N TYR A 476 -10.25 16.29 10.17
CA TYR A 476 -11.42 15.70 9.52
C TYR A 476 -11.09 15.50 8.05
N THR A 477 -11.32 14.29 7.54
CA THR A 477 -11.09 13.92 6.14
C THR A 477 -12.27 13.15 5.60
N THR A 478 -12.57 13.37 4.33
CA THR A 478 -13.54 12.58 3.55
C THR A 478 -12.79 11.87 2.43
N SER A 479 -13.15 10.63 2.16
CA SER A 479 -12.72 9.87 1.00
C SER A 479 -13.90 9.24 0.30
N ILE A 480 -13.77 8.98 -1.00
CA ILE A 480 -14.80 8.33 -1.83
C ILE A 480 -14.23 7.05 -2.43
N SER A 481 -15.11 6.06 -2.60
CA SER A 481 -14.81 4.82 -3.31
C SER A 481 -15.83 4.63 -4.43
N ARG A 482 -15.37 4.59 -5.69
CA ARG A 482 -16.21 4.37 -6.85
C ARG A 482 -16.27 2.90 -7.22
N PRO A 483 -17.44 2.40 -7.67
CA PRO A 483 -17.51 1.03 -8.15
C PRO A 483 -16.70 0.86 -9.44
N GLY A 484 -15.83 -0.15 -9.47
CA GLY A 484 -15.07 -0.55 -10.65
C GLY A 484 -15.89 -1.41 -11.61
N ILE A 485 -15.29 -1.74 -12.77
CA ILE A 485 -15.95 -2.52 -13.84
C ILE A 485 -16.50 -3.86 -13.34
N SER A 486 -15.77 -4.59 -12.53
CA SER A 486 -16.18 -5.90 -12.01
C SER A 486 -17.38 -5.84 -11.05
N TYR A 487 -17.61 -4.67 -10.41
CA TYR A 487 -18.76 -4.45 -9.55
C TYR A 487 -20.01 -4.01 -10.33
N LEU A 488 -19.81 -3.44 -11.51
CA LEU A 488 -20.88 -2.89 -12.34
C LEU A 488 -21.38 -3.85 -13.40
N ASN A 489 -20.54 -4.80 -13.89
CA ASN A 489 -20.92 -5.71 -14.96
C ASN A 489 -21.98 -6.72 -14.47
N PRO A 490 -23.25 -6.66 -14.95
CA PRO A 490 -24.31 -7.56 -14.53
C PRO A 490 -24.20 -8.96 -15.12
N MET A 491 -23.24 -9.23 -16.00
CA MET A 491 -23.07 -10.57 -16.49
C MET A 491 -22.71 -11.57 -15.38
N ALA A 492 -23.36 -12.72 -15.41
CA ALA A 492 -23.16 -13.75 -14.40
C ALA A 492 -21.88 -14.55 -14.67
N TYR A 493 -20.96 -14.54 -13.70
CA TYR A 493 -19.92 -15.56 -13.59
C TYR A 493 -20.50 -16.77 -12.85
N THR A 494 -20.53 -17.92 -13.54
CA THR A 494 -21.22 -19.11 -13.04
C THR A 494 -20.23 -20.25 -12.81
N LEU A 495 -20.19 -20.75 -11.58
CA LEU A 495 -19.61 -22.03 -11.17
C LEU A 495 -20.76 -22.98 -10.77
N PRO A 496 -20.52 -24.29 -10.62
CA PRO A 496 -21.61 -25.25 -10.31
C PRO A 496 -22.47 -24.88 -9.10
N THR A 497 -21.90 -24.25 -8.09
CA THR A 497 -22.60 -23.88 -6.84
C THR A 497 -22.50 -22.39 -6.51
N LEU A 498 -22.12 -21.56 -7.49
CA LEU A 498 -21.97 -20.12 -7.28
C LEU A 498 -22.37 -19.35 -8.55
N VAL A 499 -23.23 -18.37 -8.39
CA VAL A 499 -23.55 -17.35 -9.39
C VAL A 499 -23.15 -15.98 -8.85
N GLN A 500 -22.29 -15.29 -9.57
CA GLN A 500 -21.84 -13.95 -9.19
C GLN A 500 -22.17 -12.95 -10.29
N THR A 501 -22.80 -11.82 -9.94
CA THR A 501 -23.17 -10.74 -10.86
C THR A 501 -22.70 -9.40 -10.29
N GLY A 502 -22.39 -8.43 -11.14
CA GLY A 502 -22.25 -7.02 -10.73
C GLY A 502 -23.62 -6.34 -10.62
N ASN A 503 -23.58 -5.07 -10.21
CA ASN A 503 -24.75 -4.21 -10.07
C ASN A 503 -24.49 -2.82 -10.71
N PRO A 504 -25.10 -2.51 -11.87
CA PRO A 504 -24.90 -1.23 -12.56
C PRO A 504 -25.49 -0.03 -11.80
N HIS A 505 -26.29 -0.26 -10.74
CA HIS A 505 -26.95 0.80 -9.96
C HIS A 505 -26.10 1.32 -8.80
N LEU A 506 -24.89 0.83 -8.60
CA LEU A 506 -24.00 1.26 -7.51
C LEU A 506 -23.66 2.75 -7.62
N SER A 507 -23.56 3.39 -6.46
CA SER A 507 -23.12 4.78 -6.29
C SER A 507 -21.75 4.84 -5.64
N SER A 508 -21.09 6.01 -5.67
CA SER A 508 -19.90 6.26 -4.86
C SER A 508 -20.20 6.10 -3.37
N ALA A 509 -19.29 5.47 -2.66
CA ALA A 509 -19.35 5.36 -1.20
C ALA A 509 -18.47 6.44 -0.56
N HIS A 510 -19.01 7.17 0.42
CA HIS A 510 -18.31 8.19 1.17
C HIS A 510 -17.87 7.69 2.55
N SER A 511 -16.60 7.77 2.84
CA SER A 511 -16.03 7.47 4.15
C SER A 511 -15.49 8.74 4.80
N GLN A 512 -15.83 8.95 6.06
CA GLN A 512 -15.44 10.12 6.84
C GLN A 512 -14.59 9.67 8.01
N ARG A 513 -13.56 10.47 8.35
CA ARG A 513 -12.67 10.18 9.48
C ARG A 513 -12.41 11.45 10.30
N ILE A 514 -12.52 11.33 11.60
CA ILE A 514 -12.06 12.33 12.57
C ILE A 514 -10.90 11.71 13.33
N SER A 515 -9.79 12.41 13.44
CA SER A 515 -8.63 11.92 14.19
C SER A 515 -7.99 13.02 15.02
N LEU A 516 -7.60 12.66 16.23
CA LEU A 516 -6.79 13.49 17.12
C LEU A 516 -5.40 12.86 17.21
N ASN A 517 -4.35 13.61 16.89
CA ASN A 517 -2.98 13.12 16.92
C ASN A 517 -2.17 13.93 17.91
N TYR A 518 -1.66 13.28 18.93
CA TYR A 518 -0.62 13.81 19.80
C TYR A 518 0.73 13.25 19.37
N SER A 519 1.72 14.10 19.22
CA SER A 519 3.08 13.70 18.85
C SER A 519 4.10 14.31 19.82
N TYR A 520 4.98 13.45 20.31
CA TYR A 520 6.21 13.80 21.01
C TYR A 520 7.42 13.37 20.19
N ILE A 521 8.33 14.28 19.90
CA ILE A 521 9.54 14.01 19.13
C ILE A 521 10.74 14.53 19.92
N GLY A 522 11.42 13.60 20.59
CA GLY A 522 12.66 13.85 21.32
C GLY A 522 13.88 13.27 20.60
N LYS A 523 15.07 13.48 21.14
CA LYS A 523 16.34 13.03 20.53
C LYS A 523 16.45 11.50 20.42
N ARG A 524 15.90 10.75 21.37
CA ARG A 524 16.01 9.29 21.46
C ARG A 524 14.64 8.57 21.42
N LEU A 525 13.55 9.30 21.64
CA LEU A 525 12.20 8.77 21.70
C LEU A 525 11.29 9.61 20.82
N THR A 526 10.57 8.95 19.93
CA THR A 526 9.42 9.50 19.23
C THR A 526 8.20 8.71 19.67
N LEU A 527 7.15 9.41 20.09
CA LEU A 527 5.86 8.83 20.46
C LEU A 527 4.75 9.51 19.68
N GLN A 528 3.82 8.73 19.15
CA GLN A 528 2.58 9.24 18.56
C GLN A 528 1.39 8.46 19.11
N LEU A 529 0.35 9.18 19.53
CA LEU A 529 -0.93 8.65 19.98
C LEU A 529 -2.02 9.21 19.07
N SER A 530 -2.84 8.34 18.50
CA SER A 530 -3.78 8.72 17.44
C SER A 530 -5.14 8.01 17.62
N PRO A 531 -6.00 8.46 18.54
CA PRO A 531 -7.40 8.03 18.48
C PRO A 531 -8.07 8.55 17.21
N SER A 532 -8.86 7.71 16.55
CA SER A 532 -9.66 8.10 15.40
C SER A 532 -10.99 7.38 15.34
N TYR A 533 -11.96 8.04 14.72
CA TYR A 533 -13.27 7.49 14.43
C TYR A 533 -13.57 7.65 12.94
N SER A 534 -13.82 6.54 12.25
CA SER A 534 -14.21 6.55 10.84
C SER A 534 -15.58 5.91 10.65
N PHE A 535 -16.36 6.48 9.74
CA PHE A 535 -17.70 6.01 9.45
C PHE A 535 -18.07 6.17 7.97
N CYS A 536 -18.95 5.26 7.53
CA CYS A 536 -19.55 5.24 6.20
C CYS A 536 -20.98 4.73 6.35
N SER A 537 -21.95 5.38 5.74
CA SER A 537 -23.37 5.03 5.86
C SER A 537 -23.91 4.20 4.69
N GLU A 538 -23.31 4.33 3.52
CA GLU A 538 -23.74 3.71 2.26
C GLU A 538 -22.54 3.13 1.51
N GLY A 539 -21.71 2.35 2.20
CA GLY A 539 -20.57 1.68 1.59
C GLY A 539 -21.01 0.57 0.64
N ILE A 540 -20.20 0.31 -0.37
CA ILE A 540 -20.40 -0.83 -1.26
C ILE A 540 -20.02 -2.09 -0.50
N ALA A 541 -20.92 -3.07 -0.49
CA ALA A 541 -20.65 -4.38 0.08
C ALA A 541 -21.17 -5.49 -0.83
N GLN A 542 -20.57 -6.67 -0.70
CA GLN A 542 -21.05 -7.87 -1.34
C GLN A 542 -22.33 -8.34 -0.61
N VAL A 543 -23.38 -8.56 -1.38
CA VAL A 543 -24.61 -9.21 -0.93
C VAL A 543 -24.51 -10.69 -1.26
N GLN A 544 -24.70 -11.53 -0.26
CA GLN A 544 -24.59 -12.97 -0.38
C GLN A 544 -25.91 -13.61 0.03
N THR A 545 -26.43 -14.48 -0.82
CA THR A 545 -27.65 -15.27 -0.54
C THR A 545 -27.44 -16.71 -1.04
N ALA A 546 -28.33 -17.63 -0.64
CA ALA A 546 -28.39 -18.96 -1.18
C ALA A 546 -29.85 -19.36 -1.48
N GLN A 547 -30.03 -20.15 -2.52
CA GLN A 547 -31.32 -20.81 -2.85
C GLN A 547 -31.01 -22.28 -3.09
N GLY A 548 -31.54 -23.15 -2.23
CA GLY A 548 -31.06 -24.51 -2.15
C GLY A 548 -29.57 -24.55 -1.88
N ASP A 549 -28.82 -25.29 -2.69
CA ASP A 549 -27.38 -25.46 -2.56
C ASP A 549 -26.56 -24.56 -3.52
N VAL A 550 -27.18 -23.53 -4.11
CA VAL A 550 -26.53 -22.55 -4.98
C VAL A 550 -26.41 -21.20 -4.29
N ARG A 551 -25.22 -20.65 -4.27
CA ARG A 551 -24.92 -19.33 -3.70
C ARG A 551 -25.00 -18.25 -4.77
N TYR A 552 -25.54 -17.09 -4.40
CA TYR A 552 -25.63 -15.90 -5.24
C TYR A 552 -24.85 -14.76 -4.59
N ARG A 553 -24.03 -14.08 -5.38
CA ARG A 553 -23.24 -12.93 -4.95
C ARG A 553 -23.48 -11.75 -5.87
N THR A 554 -23.75 -10.61 -5.31
CA THR A 554 -23.80 -9.32 -6.03
C THR A 554 -23.29 -8.21 -5.12
N TYR A 555 -23.39 -6.96 -5.53
CA TYR A 555 -22.93 -5.80 -4.78
C TYR A 555 -24.06 -4.80 -4.58
N ASP A 556 -24.06 -4.07 -3.45
CA ASP A 556 -25.01 -3.00 -3.20
C ASP A 556 -24.45 -1.96 -2.23
N ASN A 557 -25.01 -0.74 -2.23
CA ASN A 557 -24.68 0.35 -1.32
C ASN A 557 -25.43 0.19 0.02
N ILE A 558 -25.12 -0.86 0.77
CA ILE A 558 -25.84 -1.25 2.01
C ILE A 558 -24.97 -1.24 3.25
N LEU A 559 -23.68 -1.01 3.09
CA LEU A 559 -22.73 -1.12 4.18
C LEU A 559 -22.78 0.11 5.09
N ARG A 560 -23.16 -0.10 6.35
CA ARG A 560 -22.90 0.84 7.44
C ARG A 560 -21.65 0.39 8.19
N ARG A 561 -20.59 1.20 8.11
CA ARG A 561 -19.33 0.92 8.78
C ARG A 561 -19.04 2.00 9.82
N ARG A 562 -18.61 1.57 11.01
CA ARG A 562 -18.11 2.43 12.09
C ARG A 562 -16.87 1.78 12.68
N ILE A 563 -15.76 2.48 12.69
CA ILE A 563 -14.50 1.98 13.23
C ILE A 563 -13.96 3.03 14.19
N PHE A 564 -13.81 2.66 15.44
CA PHE A 564 -12.99 3.39 16.39
C PHE A 564 -11.61 2.72 16.40
N SER A 565 -10.55 3.51 16.29
CA SER A 565 -9.17 3.02 16.40
C SER A 565 -8.36 3.89 17.34
N PHE A 566 -7.48 3.24 18.10
CA PHE A 566 -6.47 3.90 18.90
C PHE A 566 -5.11 3.35 18.50
N SER A 567 -4.39 4.16 17.70
CA SER A 567 -3.04 3.80 17.25
C SER A 567 -2.02 4.45 18.14
N HIS A 568 -0.99 3.70 18.50
CA HIS A 568 0.19 4.22 19.14
C HIS A 568 1.46 3.70 18.46
N TYR A 569 2.36 4.62 18.21
CA TYR A 569 3.66 4.40 17.61
C TYR A 569 4.74 4.89 18.57
N ALA A 570 5.75 4.06 18.78
CA ALA A 570 6.95 4.43 19.54
C ALA A 570 8.21 3.99 18.79
N GLN A 571 9.14 4.90 18.61
CA GLN A 571 10.48 4.61 18.13
C GLN A 571 11.48 5.04 19.19
N TRP A 572 12.27 4.11 19.70
CA TRP A 572 13.21 4.33 20.76
C TRP A 572 14.62 3.92 20.37
N GLN A 573 15.57 4.82 20.60
CA GLN A 573 17.00 4.63 20.36
C GLN A 573 17.74 4.69 21.69
N PRO A 574 17.73 3.59 22.51
CA PRO A 574 18.33 3.60 23.85
C PRO A 574 19.82 3.87 23.82
N ILE A 575 20.53 3.27 22.88
CA ILE A 575 21.97 3.41 22.67
C ILE A 575 22.27 3.57 21.18
N LYS A 576 23.47 4.04 20.86
CA LYS A 576 23.94 4.16 19.47
C LYS A 576 23.92 2.79 18.78
N GLY A 577 23.30 2.74 17.62
CA GLY A 577 23.19 1.51 16.80
C GLY A 577 22.04 0.58 17.17
N THR A 578 21.22 0.90 18.20
CA THR A 578 20.01 0.16 18.55
C THR A 578 18.78 1.00 18.25
N THR A 579 17.83 0.45 17.55
CA THR A 579 16.52 1.07 17.31
C THR A 579 15.44 0.04 17.57
N LEU A 580 14.53 0.37 18.48
CA LEU A 580 13.31 -0.39 18.74
C LEU A 580 12.11 0.42 18.24
N VAL A 581 11.29 -0.20 17.42
CA VAL A 581 10.02 0.35 16.93
C VAL A 581 8.89 -0.54 17.41
N VAL A 582 7.88 0.08 17.97
CA VAL A 582 6.61 -0.56 18.34
C VAL A 582 5.51 0.21 17.64
N ASN A 583 4.67 -0.49 16.92
CA ASN A 583 3.45 0.03 16.33
C ASN A 583 2.29 -0.87 16.75
N ASN A 584 1.30 -0.28 17.37
CA ASN A 584 0.12 -1.02 17.80
C ASN A 584 -1.13 -0.22 17.46
N THR A 585 -2.19 -0.90 17.04
CA THR A 585 -3.49 -0.28 16.81
C THR A 585 -4.60 -1.18 17.34
N LEU A 586 -5.31 -0.67 18.33
CA LEU A 586 -6.52 -1.27 18.84
C LEU A 586 -7.70 -0.76 18.02
N TYR A 587 -8.51 -1.68 17.47
CA TYR A 587 -9.70 -1.39 16.71
C TYR A 587 -10.94 -1.91 17.42
N TYR A 588 -11.99 -1.11 17.43
CA TYR A 588 -13.37 -1.59 17.53
C TYR A 588 -14.05 -1.37 16.20
N MET A 589 -14.45 -2.44 15.54
CA MET A 589 -15.06 -2.42 14.21
C MET A 589 -16.52 -2.85 14.30
N HIS A 590 -17.37 -2.13 13.58
CA HIS A 590 -18.78 -2.46 13.43
C HIS A 590 -19.17 -2.29 11.97
N TYR A 591 -19.59 -3.39 11.37
CA TYR A 591 -20.12 -3.48 10.00
C TYR A 591 -21.57 -3.95 10.09
N GLY A 592 -22.47 -3.34 9.35
CA GLY A 592 -23.87 -3.72 9.39
C GLY A 592 -24.63 -3.39 8.11
N ASN A 593 -25.75 -4.05 7.97
CA ASN A 593 -26.83 -3.70 7.04
C ASN A 593 -28.09 -3.41 7.85
N PRO A 594 -28.40 -2.14 8.14
CA PRO A 594 -29.55 -1.78 8.96
C PRO A 594 -30.89 -2.26 8.39
N ASN A 595 -31.00 -2.30 7.05
CA ASN A 595 -32.24 -2.69 6.35
C ASN A 595 -32.59 -4.17 6.55
N LYS A 596 -31.60 -5.00 6.84
CA LYS A 596 -31.76 -6.44 7.11
C LYS A 596 -31.48 -6.82 8.57
N GLY A 597 -31.23 -5.85 9.46
CA GLY A 597 -30.89 -6.11 10.86
C GLY A 597 -29.56 -6.85 11.07
N ILE A 598 -28.67 -6.85 10.08
CA ILE A 598 -27.38 -7.56 10.15
C ILE A 598 -26.35 -6.67 10.84
N SER A 599 -25.62 -7.26 11.80
CA SER A 599 -24.58 -6.57 12.57
C SER A 599 -23.40 -7.51 12.83
N ASN A 600 -22.20 -7.11 12.43
CA ASN A 600 -20.96 -7.82 12.65
C ASN A 600 -19.97 -6.86 13.33
N TYR A 601 -19.52 -7.19 14.53
CA TYR A 601 -18.64 -6.32 15.31
C TYR A 601 -17.59 -7.11 16.08
N GLY A 602 -16.50 -6.45 16.40
CA GLY A 602 -15.41 -7.06 17.16
C GLY A 602 -14.32 -6.08 17.56
N TRP A 603 -13.49 -6.54 18.48
CA TRP A 603 -12.24 -5.90 18.86
C TRP A 603 -11.08 -6.68 18.25
N CYS A 604 -10.16 -5.94 17.62
CA CYS A 604 -8.92 -6.47 17.07
C CYS A 604 -7.76 -5.57 17.50
N ASP A 605 -6.66 -6.19 17.89
CA ASP A 605 -5.43 -5.50 18.27
C ASP A 605 -4.31 -5.93 17.32
N TYR A 606 -3.89 -5.04 16.44
CA TYR A 606 -2.73 -5.24 15.58
C TYR A 606 -1.47 -4.79 16.31
N PHE A 607 -0.47 -5.66 16.41
CA PHE A 607 0.80 -5.39 17.06
C PHE A 607 1.97 -5.69 16.12
N TYR A 608 2.88 -4.74 15.97
CA TYR A 608 4.12 -4.88 15.22
C TYR A 608 5.30 -4.41 16.06
N VAL A 609 6.39 -5.17 16.03
CA VAL A 609 7.65 -4.81 16.67
C VAL A 609 8.82 -5.02 15.71
N ASN A 610 9.78 -4.09 15.73
CA ASN A 610 11.04 -4.22 14.99
C ASN A 610 12.19 -3.79 15.89
N LEU A 611 13.21 -4.64 16.00
CA LEU A 611 14.49 -4.36 16.66
C LEU A 611 15.60 -4.39 15.62
N THR A 612 16.32 -3.30 15.46
CA THR A 612 17.54 -3.24 14.65
C THR A 612 18.73 -2.96 15.54
N GLN A 613 19.78 -3.77 15.39
CA GLN A 613 21.03 -3.68 16.16
C GLN A 613 22.24 -3.66 15.24
N GLN A 614 23.06 -2.64 15.35
CA GLN A 614 24.40 -2.63 14.77
C GLN A 614 25.35 -3.43 15.67
N LEU A 615 26.07 -4.36 15.07
CA LEU A 615 27.04 -5.23 15.72
C LEU A 615 28.46 -4.88 15.23
N PRO A 616 29.51 -5.35 15.91
CA PRO A 616 30.88 -5.23 15.41
C PRO A 616 31.03 -5.74 13.98
N TRP A 617 32.14 -5.42 13.32
CA TRP A 617 32.49 -5.85 11.96
C TRP A 617 31.49 -5.43 10.86
N LYS A 618 30.80 -4.29 11.04
CA LYS A 618 29.76 -3.80 10.12
C LYS A 618 28.59 -4.77 9.93
N LEU A 619 28.37 -5.67 10.90
CA LEU A 619 27.20 -6.53 10.93
C LEU A 619 25.99 -5.74 11.41
N ARG A 620 24.81 -6.03 10.82
CA ARG A 620 23.53 -5.52 11.27
C ARG A 620 22.55 -6.67 11.41
N LEU A 621 22.02 -6.81 12.63
CA LEU A 621 20.92 -7.72 12.95
C LEU A 621 19.61 -6.95 12.93
N SER A 622 18.58 -7.52 12.32
CA SER A 622 17.21 -7.01 12.39
C SER A 622 16.26 -8.14 12.70
N LEU A 623 15.39 -7.91 13.68
CA LEU A 623 14.36 -8.85 14.10
C LEU A 623 13.02 -8.11 14.05
N SER A 624 12.02 -8.69 13.42
CA SER A 624 10.67 -8.11 13.38
C SER A 624 9.61 -9.19 13.53
N GLY A 625 8.47 -8.79 14.07
CA GLY A 625 7.32 -9.64 14.22
C GLY A 625 6.03 -8.83 14.23
N TYR A 626 4.96 -9.46 13.80
CA TYR A 626 3.62 -8.90 13.85
C TYR A 626 2.60 -9.96 14.25
N THR A 627 1.53 -9.52 14.86
CA THR A 627 0.38 -10.37 15.18
C THR A 627 -0.88 -9.52 15.30
N ASP A 628 -1.99 -10.07 14.87
CA ASP A 628 -3.34 -9.58 15.19
C ASP A 628 -3.90 -10.43 16.33
N ILE A 629 -4.65 -9.82 17.23
CA ILE A 629 -5.28 -10.51 18.36
C ILE A 629 -6.72 -10.06 18.42
N GLY A 630 -7.65 -11.01 18.57
CA GLY A 630 -9.05 -10.72 18.75
C GLY A 630 -9.93 -11.15 17.58
N ARG A 631 -11.15 -10.65 17.53
CA ARG A 631 -12.12 -10.90 16.48
C ARG A 631 -12.08 -9.75 15.47
N GLN A 632 -11.71 -10.04 14.24
CA GLN A 632 -11.53 -9.06 13.16
C GLN A 632 -12.67 -9.15 12.12
N PRO A 633 -13.74 -8.38 12.26
CA PRO A 633 -14.72 -8.24 11.20
C PRO A 633 -14.10 -7.60 9.96
N THR A 634 -14.27 -8.21 8.79
CA THR A 634 -13.76 -7.71 7.51
C THR A 634 -14.86 -7.30 6.55
N GLY A 635 -16.13 -7.41 6.98
CA GLY A 635 -17.31 -7.02 6.22
C GLY A 635 -18.59 -7.28 7.00
N ILE A 636 -19.72 -7.21 6.28
CA ILE A 636 -21.04 -7.43 6.88
C ILE A 636 -21.17 -8.86 7.44
N TYR A 637 -20.52 -9.83 6.79
CA TYR A 637 -20.67 -11.26 7.09
C TYR A 637 -19.39 -11.90 7.59
N ASN A 638 -18.24 -11.37 7.25
CA ASN A 638 -16.95 -12.07 7.36
C ASN A 638 -16.21 -11.69 8.64
N VAL A 639 -15.53 -12.67 9.22
CA VAL A 639 -14.62 -12.51 10.35
C VAL A 639 -13.36 -13.30 10.07
N ASP A 640 -12.22 -12.62 10.12
CA ASP A 640 -10.92 -13.26 9.97
C ASP A 640 -10.29 -13.56 11.32
N ASN A 641 -9.42 -14.59 11.35
CA ASN A 641 -8.62 -14.86 12.51
C ASN A 641 -7.32 -14.02 12.51
N ALA A 642 -6.59 -14.14 13.60
CA ALA A 642 -5.32 -13.48 13.82
C ALA A 642 -4.24 -13.95 12.83
N TRP A 643 -3.54 -12.98 12.26
CA TRP A 643 -2.33 -13.19 11.47
C TRP A 643 -1.10 -13.00 12.34
N LYS A 644 -0.07 -13.81 12.10
CA LYS A 644 1.21 -13.69 12.80
C LYS A 644 2.35 -14.01 11.86
N GLY A 645 3.48 -13.34 12.05
CA GLY A 645 4.66 -13.62 11.28
C GLY A 645 5.90 -13.00 11.90
N CYS A 646 7.05 -13.53 11.57
CA CYS A 646 8.31 -13.02 12.05
C CYS A 646 9.42 -13.09 11.00
N TYR A 647 10.38 -12.20 11.15
CA TYR A 647 11.55 -12.07 10.28
C TYR A 647 12.81 -11.90 11.10
N ALA A 648 13.87 -12.53 10.64
CA ALA A 648 15.23 -12.27 11.12
C ALA A 648 16.14 -12.05 9.92
N SER A 649 17.01 -11.05 9.98
CA SER A 649 18.04 -10.86 8.96
C SER A 649 19.37 -10.45 9.56
N LEU A 650 20.43 -10.92 8.93
CA LEU A 650 21.80 -10.55 9.21
C LEU A 650 22.45 -10.09 7.91
N GLN A 651 23.02 -8.88 7.92
CA GLN A 651 23.72 -8.34 6.76
C GLN A 651 25.08 -7.82 7.13
N ARG A 652 26.01 -7.88 6.17
CA ARG A 652 27.37 -7.30 6.30
C ARG A 652 27.75 -6.59 5.03
N SER A 653 28.30 -5.38 5.20
CA SER A 653 28.83 -4.59 4.08
C SER A 653 30.35 -4.68 4.01
N PHE A 654 30.86 -4.75 2.79
CA PHE A 654 32.27 -4.92 2.43
C PHE A 654 32.66 -3.85 1.42
N LEU A 655 33.96 -3.77 1.14
CA LEU A 655 34.61 -2.82 0.25
C LEU A 655 34.53 -1.37 0.75
N LYS A 656 35.25 -0.49 0.05
CA LYS A 656 35.20 0.94 0.31
C LYS A 656 33.79 1.47 0.02
N ASP A 657 33.31 2.37 0.85
CA ASP A 657 31.97 3.00 0.75
C ASP A 657 30.81 1.97 0.81
N ASP A 658 31.03 0.81 1.47
CA ASP A 658 30.04 -0.26 1.64
C ASP A 658 29.41 -0.71 0.31
N ARG A 659 30.24 -0.82 -0.76
CA ARG A 659 29.75 -1.11 -2.12
C ARG A 659 29.21 -2.53 -2.29
N LEU A 660 29.72 -3.49 -1.56
CA LEU A 660 29.24 -4.87 -1.60
C LEU A 660 28.49 -5.18 -0.29
N THR A 661 27.26 -5.63 -0.38
CA THR A 661 26.46 -6.09 0.77
C THR A 661 26.04 -7.54 0.56
N LEU A 662 26.35 -8.38 1.54
CA LEU A 662 25.84 -9.75 1.63
C LEU A 662 24.78 -9.78 2.72
N SER A 663 23.66 -10.46 2.48
CA SER A 663 22.63 -10.65 3.48
C SER A 663 22.04 -12.06 3.45
N ILE A 664 21.68 -12.52 4.62
CA ILE A 664 20.86 -13.72 4.83
C ILE A 664 19.63 -13.27 5.62
N SER A 665 18.46 -13.70 5.18
CA SER A 665 17.20 -13.45 5.90
C SER A 665 16.38 -14.72 5.99
N VAL A 666 15.62 -14.82 7.08
CA VAL A 666 14.70 -15.93 7.36
C VAL A 666 13.34 -15.34 7.60
N ARG A 667 12.33 -15.81 6.87
CA ARG A 667 10.93 -15.56 7.11
C ARG A 667 10.31 -16.77 7.78
N ASP A 668 9.56 -16.53 8.85
CA ASP A 668 8.78 -17.51 9.61
C ASP A 668 9.59 -18.77 9.95
N PRO A 669 10.67 -18.66 10.76
CA PRO A 669 11.54 -19.78 11.08
C PRO A 669 10.82 -20.92 11.82
N TYR A 670 9.74 -20.62 12.53
CA TYR A 670 9.01 -21.57 13.38
C TYR A 670 7.91 -22.31 12.62
N GLU A 671 7.22 -21.65 11.68
CA GLU A 671 6.11 -22.23 10.93
C GLU A 671 6.44 -22.36 9.44
N LYS A 672 6.17 -23.53 8.85
CA LYS A 672 6.40 -23.79 7.43
C LYS A 672 5.28 -23.17 6.57
N TYR A 673 4.07 -23.21 7.09
CA TYR A 673 2.87 -22.69 6.45
C TYR A 673 2.26 -21.59 7.31
N GLU A 674 1.85 -20.51 6.67
CA GLU A 674 0.96 -19.53 7.26
C GLU A 674 -0.45 -20.08 7.15
N HIS A 675 -1.20 -20.06 8.23
CA HIS A 675 -2.60 -20.47 8.30
C HIS A 675 -3.49 -19.25 8.46
N SER A 676 -4.48 -19.13 7.59
CA SER A 676 -5.55 -18.15 7.73
C SER A 676 -6.90 -18.85 7.82
N HIS A 677 -7.78 -18.31 8.64
CA HIS A 677 -9.14 -18.80 8.85
C HIS A 677 -10.12 -17.65 8.71
N THR A 678 -11.18 -17.84 7.93
CA THR A 678 -12.25 -16.87 7.73
C THR A 678 -13.59 -17.55 7.96
N GLU A 679 -14.42 -16.93 8.78
CA GLU A 679 -15.83 -17.31 8.95
C GLU A 679 -16.74 -16.33 8.23
N THR A 680 -17.74 -16.85 7.51
CA THR A 680 -18.83 -16.07 6.93
C THR A 680 -20.14 -16.53 7.52
N VAL A 681 -20.87 -15.60 8.13
CA VAL A 681 -22.18 -15.86 8.73
C VAL A 681 -23.22 -14.95 8.10
N ASN A 682 -24.12 -15.53 7.31
CA ASN A 682 -25.24 -14.79 6.75
C ASN A 682 -26.60 -15.48 7.08
N GLY A 683 -27.69 -14.92 6.55
CA GLY A 683 -29.05 -15.47 6.78
C GLY A 683 -29.23 -16.88 6.24
N ASP A 684 -28.58 -17.24 5.13
CA ASP A 684 -28.87 -18.38 4.30
C ASP A 684 -27.86 -19.53 4.47
N TYR A 685 -26.60 -19.23 4.83
CA TYR A 685 -25.57 -20.24 5.03
C TYR A 685 -24.47 -19.80 6.01
N LEU A 686 -23.71 -20.76 6.49
CA LEU A 686 -22.47 -20.57 7.22
C LEU A 686 -21.32 -21.05 6.33
N GLN A 687 -20.20 -20.33 6.33
CA GLN A 687 -18.98 -20.78 5.68
C GLN A 687 -17.81 -20.68 6.65
N SER A 688 -16.98 -21.72 6.68
CA SER A 688 -15.64 -21.73 7.25
C SER A 688 -14.64 -21.94 6.12
N SER A 689 -13.63 -21.12 6.06
CA SER A 689 -12.54 -21.20 5.08
C SER A 689 -11.20 -21.23 5.81
N ASP A 690 -10.45 -22.29 5.63
CA ASP A 690 -9.10 -22.48 6.15
C ASP A 690 -8.12 -22.52 4.99
N SER A 691 -7.06 -21.73 5.03
CA SER A 691 -6.04 -21.68 3.99
C SER A 691 -4.65 -21.78 4.58
N TRP A 692 -3.84 -22.64 3.99
CA TRP A 692 -2.43 -22.84 4.35
C TRP A 692 -1.55 -22.46 3.17
N GLN A 693 -0.68 -21.46 3.36
CA GLN A 693 0.28 -21.02 2.36
C GLN A 693 1.71 -21.24 2.84
N ARG A 694 2.57 -21.82 2.00
CA ARG A 694 3.97 -22.03 2.34
C ARG A 694 4.72 -20.70 2.41
N MET A 695 5.23 -20.33 3.60
CA MET A 695 5.88 -19.04 3.83
C MET A 695 7.35 -19.15 4.26
N ARG A 696 7.71 -20.19 5.03
CA ARG A 696 9.09 -20.34 5.55
C ARG A 696 10.10 -20.40 4.42
N ARG A 697 11.00 -19.45 4.42
CA ARG A 697 12.10 -19.39 3.46
C ARG A 697 13.35 -18.73 4.04
N ILE A 698 14.50 -19.18 3.56
CA ILE A 698 15.79 -18.53 3.78
C ILE A 698 16.19 -17.90 2.46
N THR A 699 16.53 -16.60 2.48
CA THR A 699 16.96 -15.85 1.31
C THR A 699 18.39 -15.41 1.48
N PHE A 700 19.21 -15.67 0.48
CA PHE A 700 20.57 -15.14 0.34
C PHE A 700 20.57 -14.04 -0.71
N SER A 701 21.21 -12.93 -0.43
CA SER A 701 21.35 -11.87 -1.44
C SER A 701 22.71 -11.23 -1.45
N VAL A 702 23.11 -10.82 -2.65
CA VAL A 702 24.33 -10.08 -2.94
C VAL A 702 23.92 -8.81 -3.65
N SER A 703 24.35 -7.66 -3.16
CA SER A 703 24.12 -6.36 -3.79
C SER A 703 25.44 -5.64 -3.99
N TYR A 704 25.69 -5.18 -5.24
CA TYR A 704 26.88 -4.42 -5.59
C TYR A 704 26.51 -3.05 -6.16
N ARG A 705 27.04 -2.00 -5.53
CA ARG A 705 26.87 -0.61 -5.93
C ARG A 705 28.14 -0.09 -6.61
N PHE A 706 27.98 0.49 -7.79
CA PHE A 706 29.06 1.07 -8.56
C PHE A 706 28.83 2.54 -8.86
N GLY A 707 29.92 3.25 -9.21
CA GLY A 707 29.85 4.66 -9.52
C GLY A 707 29.64 5.57 -8.31
N SER A 708 29.45 6.84 -8.56
CA SER A 708 29.07 7.87 -7.57
C SER A 708 28.40 9.05 -8.27
N LEU A 709 27.34 9.54 -7.65
CA LEU A 709 26.63 10.74 -8.06
C LEU A 709 26.83 11.83 -6.99
N LYS A 710 27.28 12.98 -7.40
CA LYS A 710 27.62 14.07 -6.45
C LYS A 710 26.62 15.22 -6.51
N ALA A 711 25.33 15.02 -6.49
CA ALA A 711 24.27 16.01 -6.29
C ALA A 711 22.91 15.69 -6.95
N SER A 712 21.84 16.47 -6.75
CA SER A 712 20.46 16.13 -7.14
C SER A 712 19.84 17.06 -8.19
N VAL A 713 18.91 16.57 -8.98
CA VAL A 713 18.09 17.35 -9.93
C VAL A 713 16.69 17.59 -9.37
N LYS A 714 16.12 18.74 -9.63
CA LYS A 714 14.75 19.12 -9.31
C LYS A 714 13.79 18.35 -10.19
N LYS A 715 12.70 17.88 -9.61
CA LYS A 715 11.55 17.34 -10.36
C LYS A 715 10.34 18.23 -10.23
N ALA A 716 9.51 18.27 -11.25
CA ALA A 716 8.26 19.01 -11.29
C ALA A 716 7.25 18.58 -10.22
N ALA A 717 6.38 19.50 -9.75
CA ALA A 717 5.70 19.41 -8.47
C ALA A 717 4.32 18.73 -8.44
N THR A 718 3.84 18.03 -9.46
CA THR A 718 2.58 17.27 -9.34
C THR A 718 2.70 15.82 -9.73
N SER A 719 1.85 15.01 -9.14
CA SER A 719 1.69 13.63 -9.56
C SER A 719 0.23 13.37 -9.87
N ILE A 720 -0.02 12.80 -11.03
CA ILE A 720 -1.30 12.25 -11.41
C ILE A 720 -1.32 10.80 -10.96
N GLN A 721 -2.28 10.43 -10.15
CA GLN A 721 -2.61 9.06 -9.83
C GLN A 721 -4.12 8.93 -9.74
N ASN A 722 -4.65 7.84 -10.27
CA ASN A 722 -6.07 7.53 -10.24
C ASN A 722 -6.24 6.20 -9.53
N ASP A 723 -6.72 6.26 -8.30
CA ASP A 723 -6.97 5.13 -7.41
C ASP A 723 -8.37 5.21 -6.77
N ASP A 724 -9.31 5.79 -7.53
CA ASP A 724 -10.68 6.10 -7.11
C ASP A 724 -11.70 5.01 -7.49
N MET A 725 -11.24 3.78 -7.79
CA MET A 725 -12.12 2.65 -8.10
C MET A 725 -11.94 1.49 -7.16
N VAL A 726 -13.06 0.92 -6.71
CA VAL A 726 -13.14 -0.35 -5.97
C VAL A 726 -13.65 -1.44 -6.90
N GLY A 727 -13.04 -2.63 -6.88
CA GLY A 727 -13.41 -3.75 -7.74
C GLY A 727 -12.86 -3.63 -9.17
N GLY A 728 -11.70 -3.01 -9.31
CA GLY A 728 -10.85 -3.18 -10.49
C GLY A 728 -10.20 -4.57 -10.51
N ILE A 729 -9.39 -4.87 -11.51
CA ILE A 729 -8.64 -6.13 -11.58
C ILE A 729 -7.87 -6.30 -10.27
N SER A 730 -8.09 -7.41 -9.57
CA SER A 730 -7.39 -7.71 -8.32
C SER A 730 -5.88 -7.72 -8.57
N LYS A 731 -5.16 -6.93 -7.79
CA LYS A 731 -3.69 -6.89 -7.81
C LYS A 731 -3.08 -8.21 -7.35
#